data_a663577f9550fbe7ae4b93e6983dc91c
#
_entry.id   a663577f9550fbe7ae4b93e6983dc91c
#
_cell.length_a   1.000
_cell.length_b   1.000
_cell.length_c   1.000
_cell.angle_alpha   90.00
_cell.angle_beta   90.00
_cell.angle_gamma   90.00
#
_symmetry.space_group_name_H-M   'P 1'
#
loop_
_entity.id
_entity.type
_entity.pdbx_description
1 polymer ?
#
loop_
_entity_poly.entity_id
_entity_poly.type
_entity_poly.pdbx_seq_one_letter_code
_entity_poly.pdbx_strand_id
1 'polypeptide(L)'
;MDQARPTFAQTLSNAANQARGLAIDAVHACSSGHLGLPLGCAEIGAVLFGDNGLNYNPAAPKWLNRDRFILSAGHGSMFIYAWLHIAGYDLPLEELKNFRQLGSHTPGHPEFGDTVGVEATTGPLGQGVGNAVGYALSGKRAAAKFNTAEHTLLDHHIIALCGDGCLQEGVAREAIAFAGHNQLDNLILLYDSNDVTLDAMAEQTQSETAEAYFKSQNWDAVTIDGHDLAAIKDAITHAKSNNNGKPTAIIAKTLIAKGIPEVAGSAKGHGEGGAKFAAEARKGLGLPEELFYVSEEVRAHFQKQIESCKKNFSEWEKTYAAWSAANPELSDELQAALDGRIPGDLIARIPELDTGAAATRASGGVIMQTLAEEIPQLITGSADLYGSTKNYIKDGGDFSAENPTGRNIWFGIREHAMGSICNGIAYDGIFRPSGATFLVFADYLRPAIRLASIAKLPVTYIFTHDSVGVGEDGPTHQPVETVSSLRLIPNLDVIRPSDAEETAAAFAAAMQRKEGPTALILTRQSVPTNKALSATTRREGTSKGAYIAKKEVGDLKLILMATGSEVQHALTAADQLGDGTRVVSMPCFERFERQSAEYIEQTLPSTATQRIAIEAGVSNTWGKYVGLEGRTVCIDSFGLSAPGSVVMSELGINVETIVNTAKELL
;
A
#
# COMPACT_ATOMS: atom_id res chain seq x y z
N MET A 1 -26.38 45.36 22.86
CA MET A 1 -26.65 45.21 21.41
C MET A 1 -26.69 43.73 21.14
N ASP A 2 -27.88 43.17 20.87
CA ASP A 2 -28.02 41.80 20.44
C ASP A 2 -27.30 41.67 19.10
N GLN A 3 -26.13 41.08 19.10
CA GLN A 3 -25.50 40.70 17.83
C GLN A 3 -26.38 39.63 17.18
N ALA A 4 -26.91 39.93 15.99
CA ALA A 4 -27.69 38.96 15.22
C ALA A 4 -26.88 37.64 15.11
N ARG A 5 -27.54 36.51 15.39
CA ARG A 5 -26.91 35.20 15.24
C ARG A 5 -26.39 35.07 13.81
N PRO A 6 -25.13 34.63 13.61
CA PRO A 6 -24.56 34.45 12.26
C PRO A 6 -25.40 33.47 11.43
N THR A 7 -25.43 33.70 10.14
CA THR A 7 -26.08 32.76 9.20
C THR A 7 -25.29 31.44 9.15
N PHE A 8 -25.91 30.37 8.67
CA PHE A 8 -25.25 29.07 8.49
C PHE A 8 -23.95 29.19 7.64
N ALA A 9 -24.01 29.90 6.52
CA ALA A 9 -22.84 30.13 5.67
C ALA A 9 -21.73 30.92 6.41
N GLN A 10 -22.12 31.89 7.26
CA GLN A 10 -21.16 32.66 8.06
C GLN A 10 -20.46 31.76 9.10
N THR A 11 -21.19 30.81 9.73
CA THR A 11 -20.61 29.87 10.68
C THR A 11 -19.60 28.93 10.01
N LEU A 12 -19.89 28.45 8.79
CA LEU A 12 -18.94 27.63 8.01
C LEU A 12 -17.70 28.46 7.60
N SER A 13 -17.87 29.71 7.18
CA SER A 13 -16.74 30.60 6.88
C SER A 13 -15.88 30.85 8.12
N ASN A 14 -16.52 31.07 9.30
CA ASN A 14 -15.81 31.20 10.57
C ASN A 14 -15.03 29.91 10.92
N ALA A 15 -15.62 28.72 10.71
CA ALA A 15 -14.95 27.45 10.91
C ALA A 15 -13.73 27.31 9.99
N ALA A 16 -13.85 27.67 8.70
CA ALA A 16 -12.73 27.67 7.76
C ALA A 16 -11.59 28.59 8.22
N ASN A 17 -11.90 29.81 8.70
CA ASN A 17 -10.89 30.72 9.22
C ASN A 17 -10.23 30.18 10.51
N GLN A 18 -10.99 29.52 11.37
CA GLN A 18 -10.45 28.92 12.60
C GLN A 18 -9.58 27.69 12.30
N ALA A 19 -9.95 26.86 11.32
CA ALA A 19 -9.09 25.77 10.83
C ALA A 19 -7.76 26.31 10.26
N ARG A 20 -7.81 27.44 9.50
CA ARG A 20 -6.60 28.18 9.07
C ARG A 20 -5.76 28.59 10.27
N GLY A 21 -6.40 29.15 11.31
CA GLY A 21 -5.73 29.56 12.56
C GLY A 21 -5.01 28.40 13.23
N LEU A 22 -5.66 27.25 13.37
CA LEU A 22 -5.04 26.04 13.94
C LEU A 22 -3.80 25.61 13.14
N ALA A 23 -3.88 25.64 11.80
CA ALA A 23 -2.75 25.29 10.94
C ALA A 23 -1.58 26.30 11.07
N ILE A 24 -1.89 27.60 11.07
CA ILE A 24 -0.89 28.67 11.27
C ILE A 24 -0.19 28.50 12.62
N ASP A 25 -0.96 28.32 13.69
CA ASP A 25 -0.45 28.23 15.05
C ASP A 25 0.45 27.00 15.23
N ALA A 26 0.04 25.83 14.71
CA ALA A 26 0.81 24.59 14.79
C ALA A 26 2.14 24.68 14.01
N VAL A 27 2.11 25.17 12.76
CA VAL A 27 3.32 25.32 11.94
C VAL A 27 4.24 26.39 12.51
N HIS A 28 3.69 27.50 13.03
CA HIS A 28 4.48 28.54 13.68
C HIS A 28 5.17 28.00 14.95
N ALA A 29 4.46 27.24 15.78
CA ALA A 29 4.98 26.71 17.03
C ALA A 29 6.17 25.75 16.83
N CYS A 30 6.12 24.87 15.83
CA CYS A 30 7.21 23.93 15.56
C CYS A 30 8.20 24.41 14.48
N SER A 31 7.95 25.57 13.87
CA SER A 31 8.77 26.14 12.78
C SER A 31 9.01 25.16 11.62
N SER A 32 8.03 24.29 11.36
CA SER A 32 8.10 23.26 10.32
C SER A 32 6.70 22.86 9.86
N GLY A 33 6.50 22.71 8.55
CA GLY A 33 5.20 22.28 8.01
C GLY A 33 4.87 22.92 6.68
N HIS A 34 3.62 22.74 6.26
CA HIS A 34 3.12 23.27 4.99
C HIS A 34 1.82 24.01 5.26
N LEU A 35 1.76 25.28 4.87
CA LEU A 35 0.60 26.14 5.06
C LEU A 35 -0.28 26.23 3.81
N GLY A 36 0.28 25.96 2.63
CA GLY A 36 -0.38 26.21 1.35
C GLY A 36 -1.76 25.60 1.23
N LEU A 37 -1.83 24.27 1.25
CA LEU A 37 -3.08 23.51 1.12
C LEU A 37 -4.02 23.68 2.32
N PRO A 38 -3.57 23.60 3.59
CA PRO A 38 -4.46 23.79 4.74
C PRO A 38 -5.21 25.13 4.71
N LEU A 39 -4.55 26.19 4.24
CA LEU A 39 -5.16 27.50 4.14
C LEU A 39 -5.99 27.66 2.84
N GLY A 40 -5.49 27.10 1.72
CA GLY A 40 -6.18 27.17 0.43
C GLY A 40 -7.50 26.40 0.42
N CYS A 41 -7.55 25.23 1.05
CA CYS A 41 -8.69 24.32 1.00
C CYS A 41 -9.61 24.39 2.23
N ALA A 42 -9.49 25.39 3.08
CA ALA A 42 -10.26 25.42 4.33
C ALA A 42 -11.78 25.42 4.11
N GLU A 43 -12.31 26.06 3.07
CA GLU A 43 -13.74 26.02 2.72
C GLU A 43 -14.19 24.61 2.31
N ILE A 44 -13.34 23.87 1.59
CA ILE A 44 -13.60 22.46 1.23
C ILE A 44 -13.76 21.62 2.50
N GLY A 45 -12.87 21.78 3.47
CA GLY A 45 -12.96 21.09 4.76
C GLY A 45 -14.20 21.46 5.55
N ALA A 46 -14.61 22.75 5.55
CA ALA A 46 -15.81 23.22 6.21
C ALA A 46 -17.08 22.55 5.65
N VAL A 47 -17.17 22.35 4.34
CA VAL A 47 -18.29 21.64 3.71
C VAL A 47 -18.21 20.14 3.97
N LEU A 48 -17.04 19.54 3.82
CA LEU A 48 -16.85 18.08 4.03
C LEU A 48 -17.28 17.66 5.42
N PHE A 49 -16.77 18.31 6.46
CA PHE A 49 -16.98 17.92 7.85
C PHE A 49 -18.15 18.63 8.53
N GLY A 50 -18.54 19.83 8.07
CA GLY A 50 -19.51 20.68 8.72
C GLY A 50 -20.86 20.83 8.02
N ASP A 51 -21.03 20.30 6.79
CA ASP A 51 -22.26 20.43 6.01
C ASP A 51 -22.61 19.13 5.24
N ASN A 52 -22.52 17.98 5.89
CA ASN A 52 -22.86 16.67 5.31
C ASN A 52 -22.10 16.33 4.00
N GLY A 53 -20.95 16.93 3.76
CA GLY A 53 -20.06 16.54 2.66
C GLY A 53 -19.55 15.12 2.83
N LEU A 54 -19.27 14.71 4.07
CA LEU A 54 -18.90 13.35 4.47
C LEU A 54 -19.97 12.74 5.37
N ASN A 55 -20.21 11.46 5.20
CA ASN A 55 -20.96 10.62 6.13
C ASN A 55 -19.96 9.90 7.05
N TYR A 56 -19.86 10.34 8.31
CA TYR A 56 -18.87 9.86 9.28
C TYR A 56 -19.46 9.77 10.69
N ASN A 57 -18.77 9.10 11.61
CA ASN A 57 -19.09 9.13 13.03
C ASN A 57 -17.79 9.14 13.85
N PRO A 58 -17.44 10.25 14.52
CA PRO A 58 -16.20 10.31 15.29
C PRO A 58 -16.16 9.34 16.48
N ALA A 59 -17.33 8.92 17.00
CA ALA A 59 -17.42 7.90 18.05
C ALA A 59 -17.28 6.46 17.52
N ALA A 60 -17.45 6.26 16.19
CA ALA A 60 -17.26 4.99 15.51
C ALA A 60 -16.39 5.17 14.25
N PRO A 61 -15.11 5.55 14.41
CA PRO A 61 -14.24 5.95 13.30
C PRO A 61 -13.94 4.81 12.31
N LYS A 62 -14.25 3.58 12.66
CA LYS A 62 -14.15 2.39 11.81
C LYS A 62 -15.50 1.90 11.29
N TRP A 63 -16.56 2.71 11.38
CA TRP A 63 -17.87 2.38 10.82
C TRP A 63 -17.75 1.92 9.37
N LEU A 64 -18.29 0.76 9.06
CA LEU A 64 -18.09 0.10 7.77
C LEU A 64 -18.63 0.92 6.59
N ASN A 65 -19.79 1.57 6.75
CA ASN A 65 -20.44 2.39 5.71
C ASN A 65 -20.14 3.88 5.83
N ARG A 66 -19.05 4.28 6.55
CA ARG A 66 -18.60 5.69 6.53
C ARG A 66 -18.02 6.03 5.16
N ASP A 67 -18.12 7.28 4.74
CA ASP A 67 -17.30 7.78 3.65
C ASP A 67 -15.82 7.76 4.05
N ARG A 68 -14.93 7.51 3.08
CA ARG A 68 -13.49 7.54 3.29
C ARG A 68 -12.94 8.87 2.77
N PHE A 69 -12.18 9.56 3.61
CA PHE A 69 -11.47 10.77 3.17
C PHE A 69 -9.96 10.52 3.13
N ILE A 70 -9.35 10.65 1.96
CA ILE A 70 -7.92 10.45 1.72
C ILE A 70 -7.27 11.78 1.36
N LEU A 71 -6.31 12.24 2.17
CA LEU A 71 -5.48 13.40 1.83
C LEU A 71 -4.28 12.91 1.00
N SER A 72 -4.41 12.91 -0.33
CA SER A 72 -3.31 12.52 -1.24
C SER A 72 -2.15 13.49 -1.20
N ALA A 73 -2.42 14.80 -1.11
CA ALA A 73 -1.43 15.83 -0.88
C ALA A 73 -1.01 15.85 0.61
N GLY A 74 -0.37 14.78 1.08
CA GLY A 74 -0.10 14.52 2.49
C GLY A 74 0.75 15.58 3.20
N HIS A 75 1.50 16.41 2.46
CA HIS A 75 2.20 17.57 3.02
C HIS A 75 1.23 18.56 3.68
N GLY A 76 0.00 18.65 3.19
CA GLY A 76 -1.07 19.46 3.80
C GLY A 76 -1.67 18.87 5.08
N SER A 77 -0.94 18.08 5.85
CA SER A 77 -1.41 17.30 7.00
C SER A 77 -2.20 18.12 8.04
N MET A 78 -1.84 19.38 8.29
CA MET A 78 -2.61 20.24 9.18
C MET A 78 -4.04 20.51 8.70
N PHE A 79 -4.35 20.34 7.40
CA PHE A 79 -5.73 20.32 6.93
C PHE A 79 -6.53 19.22 7.62
N ILE A 80 -6.09 17.96 7.48
CA ILE A 80 -6.85 16.84 8.04
C ILE A 80 -6.87 16.89 9.58
N TYR A 81 -5.77 17.25 10.24
CA TYR A 81 -5.70 17.28 11.71
C TYR A 81 -6.62 18.36 12.29
N ALA A 82 -6.64 19.57 11.72
CA ALA A 82 -7.54 20.62 12.16
C ALA A 82 -9.01 20.22 12.02
N TRP A 83 -9.38 19.58 10.89
CA TRP A 83 -10.76 19.15 10.67
C TRP A 83 -11.16 17.95 11.50
N LEU A 84 -10.28 16.96 11.72
CA LEU A 84 -10.55 15.84 12.63
C LEU A 84 -10.80 16.36 14.06
N HIS A 85 -9.98 17.32 14.55
CA HIS A 85 -10.18 17.94 15.85
C HIS A 85 -11.54 18.66 15.92
N ILE A 86 -11.85 19.53 14.97
CA ILE A 86 -13.10 20.31 14.93
C ILE A 86 -14.32 19.37 14.78
N ALA A 87 -14.22 18.30 14.00
CA ALA A 87 -15.26 17.31 13.78
C ALA A 87 -15.46 16.33 14.95
N GLY A 88 -14.68 16.45 16.02
CA GLY A 88 -14.88 15.72 17.28
C GLY A 88 -14.30 14.29 17.29
N TYR A 89 -13.35 13.99 16.40
CA TYR A 89 -12.56 12.77 16.55
C TYR A 89 -11.68 12.83 17.80
N ASP A 90 -11.23 11.67 18.26
CA ASP A 90 -10.30 11.57 19.39
C ASP A 90 -8.90 12.08 19.00
N LEU A 91 -8.84 13.39 18.75
CA LEU A 91 -7.63 14.15 18.45
C LEU A 91 -7.68 15.45 19.27
N PRO A 92 -7.24 15.44 20.53
CA PRO A 92 -7.30 16.59 21.42
C PRO A 92 -6.39 17.72 20.95
N LEU A 93 -6.70 18.95 21.35
CA LEU A 93 -5.97 20.16 20.97
C LEU A 93 -4.47 20.09 21.27
N GLU A 94 -4.10 19.38 22.34
CA GLU A 94 -2.69 19.18 22.71
C GLU A 94 -1.89 18.45 21.61
N GLU A 95 -2.53 17.54 20.87
CA GLU A 95 -1.87 16.88 19.73
C GLU A 95 -1.56 17.88 18.60
N LEU A 96 -2.46 18.85 18.35
CA LEU A 96 -2.21 19.89 17.36
C LEU A 96 -1.07 20.82 17.81
N LYS A 97 -0.99 21.15 19.12
CA LYS A 97 0.11 21.92 19.71
C LYS A 97 1.45 21.18 19.61
N ASN A 98 1.40 19.84 19.67
CA ASN A 98 2.56 18.97 19.55
C ASN A 98 2.80 18.49 18.10
N PHE A 99 2.32 19.21 17.10
CA PHE A 99 2.51 18.89 15.69
C PHE A 99 3.99 18.62 15.38
N ARG A 100 4.28 17.49 14.73
CA ARG A 100 5.64 17.03 14.37
C ARG A 100 6.58 16.78 15.57
N GLN A 101 6.06 16.60 16.79
CA GLN A 101 6.88 16.23 17.94
C GLN A 101 6.89 14.72 18.12
N LEU A 102 7.98 14.21 18.72
CA LEU A 102 8.12 12.77 18.98
C LEU A 102 6.99 12.27 19.90
N GLY A 103 6.28 11.24 19.46
CA GLY A 103 5.19 10.63 20.20
C GLY A 103 3.83 11.34 20.07
N SER A 104 3.74 12.41 19.27
CA SER A 104 2.46 13.04 18.92
C SER A 104 1.71 12.26 17.86
N HIS A 105 0.37 12.24 17.95
CA HIS A 105 -0.53 11.68 16.94
C HIS A 105 -0.79 12.63 15.75
N THR A 106 0.05 13.65 15.58
CA THR A 106 0.02 14.57 14.43
C THR A 106 1.38 14.60 13.73
N PRO A 107 1.79 13.48 13.11
CA PRO A 107 3.07 13.40 12.37
C PRO A 107 3.09 14.39 11.20
N GLY A 108 4.28 14.61 10.64
CA GLY A 108 4.49 15.59 9.57
C GLY A 108 3.66 15.35 8.30
N HIS A 109 3.32 14.11 8.04
CA HIS A 109 2.42 13.65 6.98
C HIS A 109 1.47 12.61 7.60
N PRO A 110 0.22 12.43 7.08
CA PRO A 110 -0.72 11.50 7.66
C PRO A 110 -0.20 10.06 7.67
N GLU A 111 -0.32 9.37 8.80
CA GLU A 111 0.04 7.97 8.97
C GLU A 111 -1.17 7.16 9.42
N PHE A 112 -1.49 6.10 8.67
CA PHE A 112 -2.59 5.20 8.97
C PHE A 112 -2.30 4.42 10.27
N GLY A 113 -3.29 4.44 11.17
CA GLY A 113 -3.17 3.76 12.45
C GLY A 113 -2.54 4.60 13.56
N ASP A 114 -1.92 5.75 13.23
CA ASP A 114 -1.37 6.68 14.22
C ASP A 114 -2.39 7.76 14.61
N THR A 115 -3.00 8.42 13.64
CA THR A 115 -4.05 9.41 13.87
C THR A 115 -5.44 8.80 13.63
N VAL A 116 -6.34 8.91 14.61
CA VAL A 116 -7.74 8.45 14.46
C VAL A 116 -8.43 9.23 13.34
N GLY A 117 -9.04 8.51 12.38
CA GLY A 117 -9.73 9.12 11.23
C GLY A 117 -8.85 9.32 9.99
N VAL A 118 -7.55 9.02 10.07
CA VAL A 118 -6.67 8.97 8.88
C VAL A 118 -6.83 7.62 8.20
N GLU A 119 -7.18 7.65 6.90
CA GLU A 119 -7.50 6.45 6.11
C GLU A 119 -6.30 5.90 5.31
N ALA A 120 -5.24 6.67 5.10
CA ALA A 120 -4.06 6.22 4.36
C ALA A 120 -2.80 6.97 4.79
N THR A 121 -1.67 6.27 4.79
CA THR A 121 -0.34 6.88 4.93
C THR A 121 0.03 7.53 3.61
N THR A 122 0.18 8.85 3.61
CA THR A 122 0.51 9.66 2.43
C THR A 122 1.73 10.54 2.69
N GLY A 123 2.18 11.28 1.68
CA GLY A 123 3.39 12.09 1.71
C GLY A 123 4.06 12.05 0.34
N PRO A 124 4.47 10.86 -0.18
CA PRO A 124 4.80 10.72 -1.59
C PRO A 124 3.59 11.04 -2.45
N LEU A 125 3.70 12.08 -3.29
CA LEU A 125 2.60 12.60 -4.09
C LEU A 125 2.02 11.54 -5.05
N GLY A 126 0.72 11.61 -5.31
CA GLY A 126 0.01 10.70 -6.21
C GLY A 126 -0.37 9.34 -5.60
N GLN A 127 0.32 8.88 -4.55
CA GLN A 127 0.02 7.59 -3.91
C GLN A 127 -1.39 7.54 -3.32
N GLY A 128 -1.84 8.63 -2.68
CA GLY A 128 -3.18 8.73 -2.12
C GLY A 128 -4.29 8.66 -3.18
N VAL A 129 -4.05 9.13 -4.40
CA VAL A 129 -4.98 8.94 -5.53
C VAL A 129 -5.14 7.45 -5.84
N GLY A 130 -4.02 6.71 -5.96
CA GLY A 130 -4.06 5.26 -6.16
C GLY A 130 -4.71 4.52 -5.00
N ASN A 131 -4.45 4.94 -3.75
CA ASN A 131 -5.12 4.36 -2.58
C ASN A 131 -6.64 4.59 -2.63
N ALA A 132 -7.10 5.79 -3.01
CA ALA A 132 -8.51 6.11 -3.16
C ALA A 132 -9.19 5.23 -4.23
N VAL A 133 -8.51 4.98 -5.34
CA VAL A 133 -8.98 4.04 -6.38
C VAL A 133 -9.11 2.61 -5.82
N GLY A 134 -8.16 2.19 -4.98
CA GLY A 134 -8.21 0.89 -4.30
C GLY A 134 -9.39 0.77 -3.33
N TYR A 135 -9.64 1.79 -2.52
CA TYR A 135 -10.82 1.88 -1.67
C TYR A 135 -12.12 1.84 -2.49
N ALA A 136 -12.18 2.59 -3.60
CA ALA A 136 -13.36 2.63 -4.45
C ALA A 136 -13.66 1.27 -5.09
N LEU A 137 -12.64 0.56 -5.59
CA LEU A 137 -12.76 -0.79 -6.09
C LEU A 137 -13.26 -1.75 -5.00
N SER A 138 -12.66 -1.70 -3.80
CA SER A 138 -13.06 -2.50 -2.65
C SER A 138 -14.52 -2.23 -2.27
N GLY A 139 -14.92 -0.97 -2.17
CA GLY A 139 -16.29 -0.56 -1.85
C GLY A 139 -17.32 -1.04 -2.87
N LYS A 140 -17.03 -0.89 -4.18
CA LYS A 140 -17.91 -1.41 -5.28
C LYS A 140 -18.07 -2.92 -5.19
N ARG A 141 -16.96 -3.64 -5.02
CA ARG A 141 -16.99 -5.09 -4.87
C ARG A 141 -17.75 -5.52 -3.62
N ALA A 142 -17.51 -4.88 -2.48
CA ALA A 142 -18.18 -5.19 -1.22
C ALA A 142 -19.68 -4.91 -1.30
N ALA A 143 -20.08 -3.78 -1.89
CA ALA A 143 -21.49 -3.47 -2.14
C ALA A 143 -22.16 -4.53 -3.02
N ALA A 144 -21.52 -4.92 -4.12
CA ALA A 144 -22.07 -5.94 -5.03
C ALA A 144 -22.18 -7.34 -4.37
N LYS A 145 -21.32 -7.63 -3.39
CA LYS A 145 -21.30 -8.92 -2.69
C LYS A 145 -22.27 -8.98 -1.52
N PHE A 146 -22.34 -7.91 -0.72
CA PHE A 146 -23.02 -7.93 0.57
C PHE A 146 -24.36 -7.18 0.60
N ASN A 147 -24.65 -6.28 -0.34
CA ASN A 147 -25.99 -5.72 -0.46
C ASN A 147 -26.97 -6.77 -0.98
N THR A 148 -28.21 -6.71 -0.51
CA THR A 148 -29.31 -7.56 -0.97
C THR A 148 -30.44 -6.70 -1.51
N ALA A 149 -31.48 -7.31 -2.11
CA ALA A 149 -32.64 -6.59 -2.62
C ALA A 149 -33.38 -5.82 -1.50
N GLU A 150 -33.35 -6.35 -0.28
CA GLU A 150 -34.04 -5.79 0.88
C GLU A 150 -33.18 -4.86 1.72
N HIS A 151 -31.85 -4.97 1.63
CA HIS A 151 -30.94 -4.23 2.52
C HIS A 151 -29.74 -3.69 1.74
N THR A 152 -29.59 -2.37 1.70
CA THR A 152 -28.38 -1.69 1.26
C THR A 152 -27.47 -1.50 2.47
N LEU A 153 -26.45 -2.34 2.59
CA LEU A 153 -25.49 -2.33 3.69
C LEU A 153 -24.34 -1.34 3.43
N LEU A 154 -23.90 -1.23 2.19
CA LEU A 154 -22.75 -0.46 1.75
C LEU A 154 -23.12 0.40 0.54
N ASP A 155 -23.02 1.73 0.72
CA ASP A 155 -23.25 2.74 -0.32
C ASP A 155 -22.34 3.97 -0.18
N HIS A 156 -21.28 3.84 0.61
CA HIS A 156 -20.34 4.91 0.94
C HIS A 156 -19.52 5.37 -0.27
N HIS A 157 -19.08 6.62 -0.20
CA HIS A 157 -18.20 7.23 -1.19
C HIS A 157 -16.77 7.34 -0.70
N ILE A 158 -15.84 7.35 -1.64
CA ILE A 158 -14.42 7.60 -1.41
C ILE A 158 -14.12 8.99 -1.93
N ILE A 159 -13.62 9.87 -1.06
CA ILE A 159 -13.29 11.26 -1.40
C ILE A 159 -11.80 11.46 -1.17
N ALA A 160 -11.08 11.85 -2.21
CA ALA A 160 -9.65 12.14 -2.11
C ALA A 160 -9.37 13.60 -2.45
N LEU A 161 -8.52 14.27 -1.65
CA LEU A 161 -8.02 15.61 -1.94
C LEU A 161 -6.59 15.53 -2.44
N CYS A 162 -6.34 16.00 -3.67
CA CYS A 162 -5.03 16.05 -4.30
C CYS A 162 -4.71 17.48 -4.78
N GLY A 163 -3.43 17.77 -5.01
CA GLY A 163 -2.97 19.03 -5.58
C GLY A 163 -2.31 18.84 -6.95
N ASP A 164 -1.81 19.93 -7.55
CA ASP A 164 -1.12 19.95 -8.84
C ASP A 164 0.01 18.90 -8.91
N GLY A 165 0.86 18.85 -7.89
CA GLY A 165 1.96 17.90 -7.83
C GLY A 165 1.51 16.43 -7.81
N CYS A 166 0.38 16.10 -7.17
CA CYS A 166 -0.17 14.74 -7.22
C CYS A 166 -0.52 14.31 -8.64
N LEU A 167 -1.09 15.24 -9.44
CA LEU A 167 -1.51 14.94 -10.82
C LEU A 167 -0.34 14.90 -11.81
N GLN A 168 0.82 15.42 -11.46
CA GLN A 168 2.04 15.28 -12.25
C GLN A 168 2.70 13.91 -12.07
N GLU A 169 2.46 13.24 -10.94
CA GLU A 169 3.01 11.91 -10.69
C GLU A 169 2.36 10.83 -11.57
N GLY A 170 3.21 9.97 -12.17
CA GLY A 170 2.76 8.89 -13.04
C GLY A 170 1.77 7.95 -12.39
N VAL A 171 1.96 7.61 -11.10
CA VAL A 171 1.06 6.73 -10.34
C VAL A 171 -0.37 7.24 -10.29
N ALA A 172 -0.57 8.57 -10.15
CA ALA A 172 -1.90 9.16 -10.18
C ALA A 172 -2.53 9.06 -11.57
N ARG A 173 -1.74 9.32 -12.62
CA ARG A 173 -2.19 9.21 -14.03
C ARG A 173 -2.64 7.80 -14.38
N GLU A 174 -1.87 6.80 -13.98
CA GLU A 174 -2.21 5.39 -14.15
C GLU A 174 -3.50 5.03 -13.39
N ALA A 175 -3.63 5.47 -12.13
CA ALA A 175 -4.78 5.19 -11.29
C ALA A 175 -6.05 5.87 -11.79
N ILE A 176 -5.98 7.13 -12.26
CA ILE A 176 -7.10 7.86 -12.85
C ILE A 176 -7.61 7.16 -14.11
N ALA A 177 -6.70 6.72 -15.00
CA ALA A 177 -7.09 5.98 -16.20
C ALA A 177 -7.76 4.63 -15.84
N PHE A 178 -7.25 3.92 -14.83
CA PHE A 178 -7.84 2.68 -14.34
C PHE A 178 -9.25 2.91 -13.75
N ALA A 179 -9.44 3.95 -12.94
CA ALA A 179 -10.72 4.26 -12.30
C ALA A 179 -11.82 4.59 -13.31
N GLY A 180 -11.50 5.40 -14.32
CA GLY A 180 -12.46 5.72 -15.38
C GLY A 180 -12.81 4.53 -16.26
N HIS A 181 -11.82 3.65 -16.57
CA HIS A 181 -12.06 2.42 -17.32
C HIS A 181 -13.01 1.46 -16.58
N ASN A 182 -12.80 1.30 -15.26
CA ASN A 182 -13.63 0.41 -14.43
C ASN A 182 -14.89 1.08 -13.87
N GLN A 183 -15.20 2.32 -14.29
CA GLN A 183 -16.42 3.04 -13.92
C GLN A 183 -16.64 3.08 -12.40
N LEU A 184 -15.63 3.48 -11.64
CA LEU A 184 -15.69 3.57 -10.17
C LEU A 184 -16.47 4.83 -9.74
N ASP A 185 -17.78 4.83 -9.93
CA ASP A 185 -18.68 5.98 -9.70
C ASP A 185 -18.83 6.38 -8.21
N ASN A 186 -18.37 5.55 -7.29
CA ASN A 186 -18.27 5.86 -5.86
C ASN A 186 -17.00 6.64 -5.49
N LEU A 187 -16.17 7.03 -6.47
CA LEU A 187 -14.94 7.81 -6.28
C LEU A 187 -15.14 9.27 -6.66
N ILE A 188 -14.80 10.17 -5.74
CA ILE A 188 -14.80 11.62 -5.92
C ILE A 188 -13.39 12.15 -5.68
N LEU A 189 -12.79 12.75 -6.68
CA LEU A 189 -11.48 13.38 -6.57
C LEU A 189 -11.65 14.91 -6.50
N LEU A 190 -11.34 15.48 -5.35
CA LEU A 190 -11.23 16.92 -5.16
C LEU A 190 -9.81 17.33 -5.57
N TYR A 191 -9.70 18.13 -6.61
CA TYR A 191 -8.44 18.66 -7.07
C TYR A 191 -8.28 20.10 -6.64
N ASP A 192 -7.36 20.36 -5.70
CA ASP A 192 -6.87 21.67 -5.31
C ASP A 192 -6.02 22.26 -6.45
N SER A 193 -6.70 22.95 -7.36
CA SER A 193 -6.08 23.61 -8.52
C SER A 193 -5.66 25.03 -8.14
N ASN A 194 -4.55 25.13 -7.42
CA ASN A 194 -4.01 26.39 -6.90
C ASN A 194 -2.84 26.94 -7.72
N ASP A 195 -2.51 26.29 -8.82
CA ASP A 195 -1.47 26.64 -9.79
C ASP A 195 -0.03 26.66 -9.21
N VAL A 196 0.21 25.95 -8.09
CA VAL A 196 1.54 25.83 -7.46
C VAL A 196 1.89 24.37 -7.22
N THR A 197 3.09 23.96 -7.62
CA THR A 197 3.63 22.63 -7.28
C THR A 197 4.48 22.67 -6.01
N LEU A 198 5.71 23.18 -6.08
CA LEU A 198 6.60 23.35 -4.94
C LEU A 198 7.43 24.63 -5.12
N ASP A 199 8.45 24.60 -5.98
CA ASP A 199 9.35 25.74 -6.26
C ASP A 199 8.79 26.68 -7.35
N ALA A 200 7.81 26.22 -8.11
CA ALA A 200 7.31 26.90 -9.30
C ALA A 200 5.80 26.92 -9.38
N MET A 201 5.30 27.85 -10.21
CA MET A 201 3.92 27.82 -10.68
C MET A 201 3.71 26.60 -11.60
N ALA A 202 2.56 25.96 -11.52
CA ALA A 202 2.26 24.74 -12.29
C ALA A 202 2.34 24.97 -13.81
N GLU A 203 2.04 26.17 -14.32
CA GLU A 203 2.12 26.55 -15.73
C GLU A 203 3.52 26.35 -16.34
N GLN A 204 4.58 26.31 -15.52
CA GLN A 204 5.94 26.06 -16.01
C GLN A 204 6.16 24.60 -16.45
N THR A 205 5.33 23.69 -15.98
CA THR A 205 5.49 22.22 -16.23
C THR A 205 4.19 21.54 -16.65
N GLN A 206 3.06 22.25 -16.66
CA GLN A 206 1.73 21.71 -16.95
C GLN A 206 1.01 22.60 -17.96
N SER A 207 0.55 22.01 -19.06
CA SER A 207 -0.11 22.72 -20.17
C SER A 207 -1.53 22.21 -20.43
N GLU A 208 -1.89 21.05 -19.89
CA GLU A 208 -3.20 20.44 -20.10
C GLU A 208 -4.30 21.13 -19.31
N THR A 209 -5.49 21.18 -19.89
CA THR A 209 -6.72 21.57 -19.18
C THR A 209 -7.19 20.38 -18.36
N ALA A 210 -7.22 20.52 -17.03
CA ALA A 210 -7.58 19.44 -16.12
C ALA A 210 -8.95 18.82 -16.43
N GLU A 211 -9.97 19.65 -16.71
CA GLU A 211 -11.31 19.16 -17.04
C GLU A 211 -11.32 18.30 -18.33
N ALA A 212 -10.61 18.73 -19.37
CA ALA A 212 -10.47 17.96 -20.60
C ALA A 212 -9.70 16.64 -20.36
N TYR A 213 -8.65 16.68 -19.53
CA TYR A 213 -7.91 15.50 -19.15
C TYR A 213 -8.81 14.46 -18.46
N PHE A 214 -9.54 14.81 -17.42
CA PHE A 214 -10.42 13.89 -16.71
C PHE A 214 -11.53 13.34 -17.62
N LYS A 215 -12.16 14.18 -18.44
CA LYS A 215 -13.17 13.75 -19.42
C LYS A 215 -12.60 12.74 -20.43
N SER A 216 -11.35 12.92 -20.88
CA SER A 216 -10.67 11.97 -21.77
C SER A 216 -10.42 10.61 -21.12
N GLN A 217 -10.38 10.55 -19.79
CA GLN A 217 -10.22 9.32 -19.00
C GLN A 217 -11.56 8.71 -18.56
N ASN A 218 -12.69 9.12 -19.18
CA ASN A 218 -14.04 8.67 -18.85
C ASN A 218 -14.53 9.07 -17.44
N TRP A 219 -14.05 10.20 -16.93
CA TRP A 219 -14.55 10.80 -15.69
C TRP A 219 -15.64 11.84 -15.98
N ASP A 220 -16.56 12.03 -15.03
CA ASP A 220 -17.31 13.27 -14.93
C ASP A 220 -16.39 14.34 -14.31
N ALA A 221 -16.44 15.58 -14.83
CA ALA A 221 -15.54 16.62 -14.38
C ALA A 221 -16.20 17.99 -14.42
N VAL A 222 -16.06 18.74 -13.32
CA VAL A 222 -16.59 20.08 -13.15
C VAL A 222 -15.53 20.99 -12.52
N THR A 223 -15.45 22.22 -13.00
CA THR A 223 -14.58 23.26 -12.41
C THR A 223 -15.43 24.24 -11.58
N ILE A 224 -15.02 24.50 -10.35
CA ILE A 224 -15.71 25.40 -9.41
C ILE A 224 -14.76 26.41 -8.78
N ASP A 225 -15.32 27.47 -8.18
CA ASP A 225 -14.59 28.29 -7.20
C ASP A 225 -14.45 27.49 -5.89
N GLY A 226 -13.21 27.12 -5.53
CA GLY A 226 -12.89 26.37 -4.33
C GLY A 226 -13.04 27.17 -3.02
N HIS A 227 -13.47 28.43 -3.10
CA HIS A 227 -13.77 29.31 -1.97
C HIS A 227 -15.27 29.60 -1.82
N ASP A 228 -16.10 29.18 -2.76
CA ASP A 228 -17.54 29.29 -2.68
C ASP A 228 -18.14 28.06 -2.01
N LEU A 229 -18.58 28.20 -0.75
CA LEU A 229 -19.17 27.14 0.06
C LEU A 229 -20.38 26.47 -0.63
N ALA A 230 -21.21 27.25 -1.35
CA ALA A 230 -22.39 26.75 -2.04
C ALA A 230 -21.95 25.91 -3.26
N ALA A 231 -21.03 26.43 -4.07
CA ALA A 231 -20.51 25.70 -5.24
C ALA A 231 -19.82 24.38 -4.84
N ILE A 232 -19.04 24.36 -3.74
CA ILE A 232 -18.42 23.14 -3.20
C ILE A 232 -19.50 22.14 -2.77
N LYS A 233 -20.51 22.61 -2.01
CA LYS A 233 -21.62 21.78 -1.54
C LYS A 233 -22.39 21.15 -2.68
N ASP A 234 -22.77 21.97 -3.66
CA ASP A 234 -23.55 21.52 -4.82
C ASP A 234 -22.77 20.49 -5.65
N ALA A 235 -21.48 20.72 -5.87
CA ALA A 235 -20.62 19.80 -6.61
C ALA A 235 -20.47 18.44 -5.90
N ILE A 236 -20.23 18.43 -4.58
CA ILE A 236 -20.14 17.17 -3.79
C ILE A 236 -21.48 16.45 -3.76
N THR A 237 -22.60 17.17 -3.58
CA THR A 237 -23.95 16.60 -3.56
C THR A 237 -24.27 15.98 -4.92
N HIS A 238 -23.96 16.68 -6.02
CA HIS A 238 -24.13 16.17 -7.36
C HIS A 238 -23.30 14.89 -7.58
N ALA A 239 -22.01 14.91 -7.21
CA ALA A 239 -21.12 13.77 -7.36
C ALA A 239 -21.63 12.51 -6.61
N LYS A 240 -22.16 12.70 -5.39
CA LYS A 240 -22.74 11.60 -4.59
C LYS A 240 -24.05 11.06 -5.13
N SER A 241 -24.83 11.88 -5.81
CA SER A 241 -26.14 11.48 -6.37
C SER A 241 -26.08 11.06 -7.84
N ASN A 242 -24.94 11.22 -8.48
CA ASN A 242 -24.78 10.97 -9.91
C ASN A 242 -24.60 9.47 -10.18
N ASN A 243 -25.55 8.89 -10.93
CA ASN A 243 -25.57 7.48 -11.29
C ASN A 243 -25.15 7.25 -12.76
N ASN A 244 -24.25 8.07 -13.29
CA ASN A 244 -23.83 7.97 -14.70
C ASN A 244 -22.74 6.89 -14.93
N GLY A 245 -22.36 6.15 -13.91
CA GLY A 245 -21.34 5.10 -13.98
C GLY A 245 -19.91 5.65 -14.14
N LYS A 246 -19.63 6.90 -13.72
CA LYS A 246 -18.32 7.53 -13.86
C LYS A 246 -17.81 8.05 -12.53
N PRO A 247 -16.51 7.92 -12.23
CA PRO A 247 -15.90 8.66 -11.14
C PRO A 247 -15.98 10.16 -11.42
N THR A 248 -16.04 10.97 -10.36
CA THR A 248 -16.20 12.43 -10.48
C THR A 248 -14.94 13.18 -10.05
N ALA A 249 -14.46 14.11 -10.88
CA ALA A 249 -13.40 15.06 -10.56
C ALA A 249 -13.98 16.45 -10.34
N ILE A 250 -13.81 17.01 -9.16
CA ILE A 250 -14.18 18.38 -8.82
C ILE A 250 -12.90 19.21 -8.80
N ILE A 251 -12.73 20.06 -9.82
CA ILE A 251 -11.56 20.92 -9.97
C ILE A 251 -11.86 22.22 -9.23
N ALA A 252 -11.36 22.32 -8.01
CA ALA A 252 -11.56 23.48 -7.15
C ALA A 252 -10.44 24.51 -7.38
N LYS A 253 -10.77 25.64 -8.00
CA LYS A 253 -9.84 26.77 -8.13
C LYS A 253 -9.67 27.42 -6.77
N THR A 254 -8.48 27.35 -6.19
CA THR A 254 -8.18 27.89 -4.87
C THR A 254 -7.01 28.88 -4.92
N LEU A 255 -6.84 29.59 -3.82
CA LEU A 255 -5.69 30.45 -3.59
C LEU A 255 -4.79 29.81 -2.52
N ILE A 256 -3.63 29.31 -2.93
CA ILE A 256 -2.66 28.74 -2.00
C ILE A 256 -2.31 29.73 -0.89
N ALA A 257 -2.18 29.27 0.36
CA ALA A 257 -1.87 30.10 1.54
C ALA A 257 -2.85 31.29 1.74
N LYS A 258 -4.14 31.12 1.38
CA LYS A 258 -5.18 32.11 1.59
C LYS A 258 -5.22 32.56 3.05
N GLY A 259 -5.17 33.86 3.27
CA GLY A 259 -5.13 34.51 4.61
C GLY A 259 -3.75 35.01 5.01
N ILE A 260 -2.72 34.77 4.21
CA ILE A 260 -1.36 35.32 4.39
C ILE A 260 -0.98 36.11 3.14
N PRO A 261 -1.36 37.40 3.04
CA PRO A 261 -1.22 38.20 1.81
C PRO A 261 0.20 38.23 1.23
N GLU A 262 1.22 38.14 2.09
CA GLU A 262 2.64 38.23 1.72
C GLU A 262 3.13 37.02 0.87
N VAL A 263 2.43 35.91 0.92
CA VAL A 263 2.83 34.68 0.23
C VAL A 263 1.70 34.02 -0.56
N ALA A 264 0.45 34.46 -0.35
CA ALA A 264 -0.71 33.89 -1.02
C ALA A 264 -0.57 33.98 -2.56
N GLY A 265 -1.00 32.89 -3.25
CA GLY A 265 -0.94 32.81 -4.71
C GLY A 265 0.46 32.69 -5.30
N SER A 266 1.46 32.28 -4.49
CA SER A 266 2.83 32.10 -4.95
C SER A 266 3.46 30.82 -4.39
N ALA A 267 4.54 30.35 -5.02
CA ALA A 267 5.31 29.19 -4.53
C ALA A 267 5.80 29.36 -3.08
N LYS A 268 6.04 30.59 -2.62
CA LYS A 268 6.43 30.89 -1.22
C LYS A 268 5.34 30.52 -0.20
N GLY A 269 4.09 30.37 -0.63
CA GLY A 269 2.97 29.95 0.21
C GLY A 269 2.90 28.44 0.45
N HIS A 270 3.67 27.63 -0.28
CA HIS A 270 3.59 26.17 -0.21
C HIS A 270 4.00 25.61 1.17
N GLY A 271 5.18 25.95 1.65
CA GLY A 271 5.75 25.44 2.91
C GLY A 271 5.47 26.31 4.13
N GLU A 272 6.43 26.36 5.06
CA GLU A 272 6.37 27.16 6.29
C GLU A 272 6.72 28.65 6.09
N GLY A 273 7.03 29.07 4.88
CA GLY A 273 7.49 30.45 4.60
C GLY A 273 6.52 31.56 5.03
N GLY A 274 5.24 31.24 5.19
CA GLY A 274 4.20 32.10 5.72
C GLY A 274 4.14 32.21 7.25
N ALA A 275 4.73 31.27 7.98
CA ALA A 275 4.62 31.18 9.45
C ALA A 275 5.16 32.41 10.18
N LYS A 276 6.14 33.10 9.60
CA LYS A 276 6.67 34.38 10.15
C LYS A 276 5.66 35.50 10.15
N PHE A 277 4.56 35.43 9.40
CA PHE A 277 3.48 36.38 9.34
C PHE A 277 2.24 35.92 10.13
N ALA A 278 2.40 34.97 11.06
CA ALA A 278 1.29 34.36 11.79
C ALA A 278 0.40 35.36 12.52
N ALA A 279 0.98 36.36 13.15
CA ALA A 279 0.22 37.38 13.89
C ALA A 279 -0.64 38.25 12.96
N GLU A 280 -0.08 38.72 11.84
CA GLU A 280 -0.76 39.52 10.83
C GLU A 280 -1.85 38.68 10.13
N ALA A 281 -1.56 37.46 9.79
CA ALA A 281 -2.50 36.54 9.18
C ALA A 281 -3.69 36.26 10.08
N ARG A 282 -3.49 35.97 11.35
CA ARG A 282 -4.55 35.76 12.35
C ARG A 282 -5.45 36.98 12.47
N LYS A 283 -4.85 38.18 12.54
CA LYS A 283 -5.60 39.44 12.57
C LYS A 283 -6.43 39.66 11.30
N GLY A 284 -5.85 39.37 10.12
CA GLY A 284 -6.55 39.47 8.83
C GLY A 284 -7.71 38.49 8.70
N LEU A 285 -7.59 37.29 9.33
CA LEU A 285 -8.65 36.28 9.40
C LEU A 285 -9.72 36.58 10.47
N GLY A 286 -9.58 37.66 11.24
CA GLY A 286 -10.51 38.03 12.31
C GLY A 286 -10.44 37.12 13.53
N LEU A 287 -9.32 36.45 13.76
CA LEU A 287 -9.11 35.60 14.91
C LEU A 287 -8.66 36.39 16.15
N PRO A 288 -9.03 35.94 17.37
CA PRO A 288 -8.58 36.58 18.60
C PRO A 288 -7.08 36.36 18.85
N GLU A 289 -6.51 36.99 19.87
CA GLU A 289 -5.11 36.81 20.26
C GLU A 289 -4.82 35.40 20.82
N GLU A 290 -5.85 34.75 21.36
CA GLU A 290 -5.76 33.38 21.86
C GLU A 290 -5.35 32.44 20.72
N LEU A 291 -4.23 31.68 20.92
CA LEU A 291 -3.76 30.70 19.97
C LEU A 291 -4.59 29.41 20.03
N PHE A 292 -4.62 28.66 18.93
CA PHE A 292 -5.36 27.42 18.79
C PHE A 292 -6.87 27.59 19.12
N TYR A 293 -7.42 28.70 18.68
CA TYR A 293 -8.79 29.13 19.01
C TYR A 293 -9.83 28.44 18.13
N VAL A 294 -10.87 27.90 18.78
CA VAL A 294 -12.12 27.47 18.15
C VAL A 294 -13.28 28.05 18.97
N SER A 295 -14.14 28.85 18.34
CA SER A 295 -15.25 29.53 19.03
C SER A 295 -16.35 28.59 19.48
N GLU A 296 -17.09 28.96 20.52
CA GLU A 296 -18.28 28.24 20.98
C GLU A 296 -19.35 28.10 19.88
N GLU A 297 -19.49 29.05 19.00
CA GLU A 297 -20.39 28.99 17.84
C GLU A 297 -20.02 27.84 16.91
N VAL A 298 -18.73 27.73 16.53
CA VAL A 298 -18.24 26.67 15.66
C VAL A 298 -18.37 25.33 16.36
N ARG A 299 -17.98 25.22 17.64
CA ARG A 299 -18.15 23.99 18.44
C ARG A 299 -19.62 23.55 18.47
N ALA A 300 -20.55 24.48 18.71
CA ALA A 300 -21.98 24.16 18.77
C ALA A 300 -22.53 23.72 17.41
N HIS A 301 -22.02 24.28 16.31
CA HIS A 301 -22.39 23.87 14.97
C HIS A 301 -21.93 22.41 14.71
N PHE A 302 -20.64 22.12 14.96
CA PHE A 302 -20.09 20.78 14.74
C PHE A 302 -20.69 19.75 15.70
N GLN A 303 -21.07 20.14 16.93
CA GLN A 303 -21.81 19.25 17.82
C GLN A 303 -23.15 18.81 17.21
N LYS A 304 -23.89 19.72 16.55
CA LYS A 304 -25.13 19.35 15.83
C LYS A 304 -24.85 18.45 14.64
N GLN A 305 -23.75 18.69 13.92
CA GLN A 305 -23.33 17.83 12.80
C GLN A 305 -23.01 16.43 13.31
N ILE A 306 -22.25 16.30 14.41
CA ILE A 306 -21.93 15.02 15.05
C ILE A 306 -23.22 14.27 15.44
N GLU A 307 -24.21 14.95 16.03
CA GLU A 307 -25.48 14.31 16.39
C GLU A 307 -26.25 13.81 15.14
N SER A 308 -26.20 14.54 14.03
CA SER A 308 -26.76 14.08 12.75
C SER A 308 -26.03 12.83 12.26
N CYS A 309 -24.71 12.82 12.30
CA CYS A 309 -23.87 11.69 11.90
C CYS A 309 -24.13 10.43 12.78
N LYS A 310 -24.26 10.62 14.10
CA LYS A 310 -24.63 9.54 15.02
C LYS A 310 -25.99 8.94 14.68
N LYS A 311 -26.96 9.76 14.28
CA LYS A 311 -28.28 9.27 13.84
C LYS A 311 -28.15 8.39 12.61
N ASN A 312 -27.40 8.81 11.59
CA ASN A 312 -27.16 8.02 10.39
C ASN A 312 -26.51 6.68 10.74
N PHE A 313 -25.50 6.72 11.62
CA PHE A 313 -24.87 5.50 12.12
C PHE A 313 -25.85 4.55 12.81
N SER A 314 -26.69 5.07 13.72
CA SER A 314 -27.69 4.25 14.43
C SER A 314 -28.77 3.67 13.51
N GLU A 315 -29.13 4.37 12.42
CA GLU A 315 -30.02 3.83 11.39
C GLU A 315 -29.36 2.71 10.60
N TRP A 316 -28.08 2.90 10.25
CA TRP A 316 -27.29 1.85 9.61
C TRP A 316 -27.10 0.62 10.51
N GLU A 317 -26.88 0.77 11.83
CA GLU A 317 -26.79 -0.35 12.77
C GLU A 317 -28.05 -1.22 12.75
N LYS A 318 -29.24 -0.60 12.65
CA LYS A 318 -30.50 -1.33 12.52
C LYS A 318 -30.56 -2.12 11.19
N THR A 319 -30.12 -1.49 10.09
CA THR A 319 -30.02 -2.14 8.78
C THR A 319 -29.04 -3.31 8.84
N TYR A 320 -27.88 -3.12 9.45
CA TYR A 320 -26.87 -4.18 9.64
C TYR A 320 -27.43 -5.35 10.43
N ALA A 321 -28.13 -5.08 11.54
CA ALA A 321 -28.73 -6.13 12.37
C ALA A 321 -29.82 -6.92 11.62
N ALA A 322 -30.68 -6.23 10.87
CA ALA A 322 -31.72 -6.86 10.06
C ALA A 322 -31.12 -7.69 8.91
N TRP A 323 -30.13 -7.13 8.22
CA TRP A 323 -29.40 -7.81 7.14
C TRP A 323 -28.68 -9.07 7.66
N SER A 324 -27.96 -8.95 8.78
CA SER A 324 -27.23 -10.07 9.39
C SER A 324 -28.15 -11.21 9.81
N ALA A 325 -29.32 -10.88 10.39
CA ALA A 325 -30.32 -11.88 10.77
C ALA A 325 -30.94 -12.59 9.55
N ALA A 326 -31.14 -11.85 8.44
CA ALA A 326 -31.70 -12.38 7.20
C ALA A 326 -30.67 -13.16 6.37
N ASN A 327 -29.37 -12.89 6.51
CA ASN A 327 -28.29 -13.42 5.68
C ASN A 327 -27.11 -13.95 6.54
N PRO A 328 -27.30 -14.99 7.35
CA PRO A 328 -26.29 -15.42 8.34
C PRO A 328 -24.97 -15.87 7.71
N GLU A 329 -24.99 -16.51 6.53
CA GLU A 329 -23.78 -16.95 5.81
C GLU A 329 -22.95 -15.75 5.30
N LEU A 330 -23.62 -14.76 4.67
CA LEU A 330 -22.94 -13.53 4.22
C LEU A 330 -22.42 -12.72 5.42
N SER A 331 -23.18 -12.72 6.52
CA SER A 331 -22.77 -12.05 7.76
C SER A 331 -21.50 -12.67 8.35
N ASP A 332 -21.42 -14.01 8.41
CA ASP A 332 -20.21 -14.70 8.88
C ASP A 332 -19.02 -14.47 7.93
N GLU A 333 -19.27 -14.45 6.62
CA GLU A 333 -18.22 -14.15 5.64
C GLU A 333 -17.70 -12.71 5.80
N LEU A 334 -18.59 -11.72 5.94
CA LEU A 334 -18.19 -10.33 6.15
C LEU A 334 -17.41 -10.18 7.48
N GLN A 335 -17.88 -10.80 8.55
CA GLN A 335 -17.19 -10.76 9.83
C GLN A 335 -15.82 -11.44 9.75
N ALA A 336 -15.72 -12.56 9.04
CA ALA A 336 -14.46 -13.24 8.77
C ALA A 336 -13.47 -12.35 8.01
N ALA A 337 -13.98 -11.57 7.05
CA ALA A 337 -13.18 -10.60 6.30
C ALA A 337 -12.66 -9.48 7.22
N LEU A 338 -13.55 -8.85 8.00
CA LEU A 338 -13.20 -7.76 8.92
C LEU A 338 -12.23 -8.18 10.02
N ASP A 339 -12.34 -9.42 10.51
CA ASP A 339 -11.39 -10.00 11.49
C ASP A 339 -10.06 -10.40 10.82
N GLY A 340 -9.96 -10.34 9.50
CA GLY A 340 -8.83 -10.87 8.74
C GLY A 340 -8.58 -12.34 9.05
N ARG A 341 -9.67 -13.14 9.13
CA ARG A 341 -9.58 -14.58 9.43
C ARG A 341 -8.96 -15.32 8.25
N ILE A 342 -7.80 -15.94 8.49
CA ILE A 342 -7.14 -16.87 7.59
C ILE A 342 -6.99 -18.18 8.33
N PRO A 343 -7.25 -19.35 7.71
CA PRO A 343 -7.07 -20.64 8.37
C PRO A 343 -5.66 -20.77 8.97
N GLY A 344 -5.57 -21.10 10.26
CA GLY A 344 -4.28 -21.29 10.93
C GLY A 344 -3.49 -22.48 10.39
N ASP A 345 -4.21 -23.48 9.89
CA ASP A 345 -3.71 -24.69 9.25
C ASP A 345 -3.62 -24.58 7.71
N LEU A 346 -3.63 -23.36 7.15
CA LEU A 346 -3.67 -23.09 5.70
C LEU A 346 -2.63 -23.90 4.92
N ILE A 347 -1.40 -24.01 5.45
CA ILE A 347 -0.33 -24.78 4.81
C ILE A 347 -0.66 -26.27 4.67
N ALA A 348 -1.42 -26.85 5.61
CA ALA A 348 -1.84 -28.24 5.58
C ALA A 348 -3.00 -28.47 4.59
N ARG A 349 -3.75 -27.42 4.25
CA ARG A 349 -4.84 -27.48 3.26
C ARG A 349 -4.34 -27.43 1.82
N ILE A 350 -3.12 -26.92 1.60
CA ILE A 350 -2.48 -26.94 0.28
C ILE A 350 -2.00 -28.37 0.02
N PRO A 351 -2.48 -29.05 -1.04
CA PRO A 351 -2.01 -30.40 -1.38
C PRO A 351 -0.50 -30.48 -1.58
N GLU A 352 0.10 -31.63 -1.34
CA GLU A 352 1.49 -31.87 -1.72
C GLU A 352 1.63 -31.82 -3.24
N LEU A 353 2.65 -31.10 -3.71
CA LEU A 353 2.90 -30.90 -5.13
C LEU A 353 4.08 -31.77 -5.60
N ASP A 354 3.83 -33.05 -5.90
CA ASP A 354 4.87 -33.91 -6.50
C ASP A 354 4.97 -33.64 -8.01
N THR A 355 5.73 -32.61 -8.35
CA THR A 355 5.93 -32.16 -9.73
C THR A 355 7.20 -32.73 -10.38
N GLY A 356 8.06 -33.40 -9.60
CA GLY A 356 9.40 -33.80 -10.04
C GLY A 356 10.31 -32.61 -10.33
N ALA A 357 9.97 -31.80 -11.32
CA ALA A 357 10.58 -30.50 -11.61
C ALA A 357 9.52 -29.56 -12.16
N ALA A 358 9.44 -28.33 -11.61
CA ALA A 358 8.51 -27.29 -12.06
C ALA A 358 9.09 -25.89 -11.83
N ALA A 359 8.66 -24.92 -12.64
CA ALA A 359 8.90 -23.51 -12.32
C ALA A 359 8.07 -23.12 -11.09
N THR A 360 8.67 -22.40 -10.12
CA THR A 360 7.94 -22.04 -8.89
C THR A 360 6.74 -21.11 -9.18
N ARG A 361 6.77 -20.31 -10.27
CA ARG A 361 5.57 -19.58 -10.74
C ARG A 361 4.42 -20.52 -11.15
N ALA A 362 4.73 -21.67 -11.75
CA ALA A 362 3.70 -22.64 -12.14
C ALA A 362 3.10 -23.34 -10.90
N SER A 363 3.95 -23.71 -9.95
CA SER A 363 3.52 -24.22 -8.63
C SER A 363 2.66 -23.19 -7.91
N GLY A 364 3.06 -21.90 -7.93
CA GLY A 364 2.28 -20.79 -7.39
C GLY A 364 0.90 -20.66 -8.02
N GLY A 365 0.77 -20.90 -9.33
CA GLY A 365 -0.51 -20.90 -10.04
C GLY A 365 -1.46 -22.01 -9.60
N VAL A 366 -0.93 -23.19 -9.25
CA VAL A 366 -1.73 -24.29 -8.67
C VAL A 366 -2.16 -23.93 -7.25
N ILE A 367 -1.22 -23.47 -6.43
CA ILE A 367 -1.46 -23.06 -5.04
C ILE A 367 -2.51 -21.96 -4.97
N MET A 368 -2.48 -21.00 -5.89
CA MET A 368 -3.45 -19.89 -5.95
C MET A 368 -4.90 -20.39 -6.02
N GLN A 369 -5.17 -21.51 -6.69
CA GLN A 369 -6.53 -22.04 -6.77
C GLN A 369 -7.01 -22.52 -5.39
N THR A 370 -6.18 -23.28 -4.67
CA THR A 370 -6.49 -23.71 -3.29
C THR A 370 -6.66 -22.50 -2.36
N LEU A 371 -5.78 -21.50 -2.46
CA LEU A 371 -5.92 -20.29 -1.65
C LEU A 371 -7.22 -19.54 -1.96
N ALA A 372 -7.64 -19.52 -3.21
CA ALA A 372 -8.87 -18.88 -3.61
C ALA A 372 -10.12 -19.59 -3.05
N GLU A 373 -10.07 -20.90 -2.88
CA GLU A 373 -11.12 -21.70 -2.22
C GLU A 373 -11.16 -21.45 -0.72
N GLU A 374 -9.97 -21.44 -0.07
CA GLU A 374 -9.84 -21.33 1.38
C GLU A 374 -9.97 -19.89 1.91
N ILE A 375 -9.79 -18.88 1.05
CA ILE A 375 -9.81 -17.45 1.38
C ILE A 375 -10.74 -16.72 0.40
N PRO A 376 -12.05 -16.65 0.68
CA PRO A 376 -13.02 -15.96 -0.19
C PRO A 376 -12.69 -14.48 -0.42
N GLN A 377 -11.96 -13.84 0.53
CA GLN A 377 -11.55 -12.45 0.46
C GLN A 377 -10.34 -12.20 -0.45
N LEU A 378 -9.65 -13.26 -0.88
CA LEU A 378 -8.49 -13.14 -1.77
C LEU A 378 -8.91 -12.61 -3.13
N ILE A 379 -8.30 -11.52 -3.56
CA ILE A 379 -8.37 -10.97 -4.90
C ILE A 379 -6.96 -10.79 -5.45
N THR A 380 -6.82 -10.92 -6.76
CA THR A 380 -5.50 -10.86 -7.38
C THR A 380 -5.53 -9.98 -8.63
N GLY A 381 -4.40 -9.38 -8.95
CA GLY A 381 -4.24 -8.59 -10.14
C GLY A 381 -2.90 -8.83 -10.84
N SER A 382 -2.80 -8.39 -12.07
CA SER A 382 -1.57 -8.45 -12.83
C SER A 382 -1.40 -7.20 -13.70
N ALA A 383 -0.16 -6.78 -13.87
CA ALA A 383 0.23 -5.73 -14.82
C ALA A 383 0.31 -6.29 -16.25
N ASP A 384 -0.85 -6.83 -16.74
CA ASP A 384 -1.03 -7.43 -18.06
C ASP A 384 -0.18 -8.70 -18.32
N LEU A 385 0.12 -9.47 -17.26
CA LEU A 385 1.05 -10.62 -17.32
C LEU A 385 0.47 -11.93 -16.77
N TYR A 386 -0.85 -12.08 -16.63
CA TYR A 386 -1.45 -13.30 -16.07
C TYR A 386 -0.95 -14.61 -16.72
N GLY A 387 -0.75 -14.60 -18.05
CA GLY A 387 -0.19 -15.73 -18.78
C GLY A 387 1.22 -16.13 -18.33
N SER A 388 1.98 -15.19 -17.81
CA SER A 388 3.35 -15.36 -17.33
C SER A 388 3.45 -15.51 -15.81
N THR A 389 2.70 -14.72 -15.04
CA THR A 389 2.74 -14.70 -13.58
C THR A 389 1.95 -15.83 -12.94
N LYS A 390 0.99 -16.42 -13.69
CA LYS A 390 0.19 -17.59 -13.31
C LYS A 390 -0.73 -17.41 -12.09
N ASN A 391 -0.97 -16.17 -11.65
CA ASN A 391 -1.79 -15.87 -10.47
C ASN A 391 -3.29 -15.71 -10.74
N TYR A 392 -3.79 -15.97 -11.95
CA TYR A 392 -5.21 -15.90 -12.29
C TYR A 392 -6.04 -16.94 -11.53
N ILE A 393 -7.13 -16.51 -10.88
CA ILE A 393 -8.11 -17.37 -10.19
C ILE A 393 -9.13 -17.83 -11.24
N LYS A 394 -9.15 -19.13 -11.59
CA LYS A 394 -9.88 -19.68 -12.74
C LYS A 394 -11.38 -19.37 -12.71
N ASP A 395 -12.05 -19.61 -11.60
CA ASP A 395 -13.49 -19.42 -11.46
C ASP A 395 -13.85 -18.12 -10.74
N GLY A 396 -12.86 -17.22 -10.59
CA GLY A 396 -12.98 -15.96 -9.86
C GLY A 396 -13.68 -14.84 -10.64
N GLY A 397 -13.79 -14.96 -11.95
CA GLY A 397 -14.28 -13.90 -12.85
C GLY A 397 -13.33 -12.68 -12.88
N ASP A 398 -13.48 -11.85 -13.88
CA ASP A 398 -12.75 -10.59 -14.04
C ASP A 398 -13.55 -9.43 -13.41
N PHE A 399 -12.87 -8.58 -12.63
CA PHE A 399 -13.48 -7.37 -12.12
C PHE A 399 -13.73 -6.37 -13.26
N SER A 400 -14.94 -5.90 -13.38
CA SER A 400 -15.34 -4.84 -14.32
C SER A 400 -16.60 -4.14 -13.80
N ALA A 401 -17.05 -3.10 -14.49
CA ALA A 401 -18.32 -2.43 -14.18
C ALA A 401 -19.51 -3.39 -14.27
N GLU A 402 -19.49 -4.35 -15.22
CA GLU A 402 -20.54 -5.36 -15.42
C GLU A 402 -20.41 -6.54 -14.44
N ASN A 403 -19.22 -6.78 -13.92
CA ASN A 403 -18.94 -7.86 -12.96
C ASN A 403 -18.11 -7.34 -11.76
N PRO A 404 -18.68 -6.52 -10.88
CA PRO A 404 -17.97 -5.96 -9.74
C PRO A 404 -17.59 -7.00 -8.67
N THR A 405 -18.09 -8.23 -8.76
CA THR A 405 -17.73 -9.36 -7.89
C THR A 405 -16.51 -10.14 -8.37
N GLY A 406 -15.97 -9.83 -9.56
CA GLY A 406 -14.80 -10.48 -10.12
C GLY A 406 -13.58 -10.42 -9.18
N ARG A 407 -12.81 -11.49 -9.12
CA ARG A 407 -11.63 -11.63 -8.23
C ARG A 407 -10.32 -11.37 -8.93
N ASN A 408 -10.32 -11.30 -10.27
CA ASN A 408 -9.16 -11.00 -11.09
C ASN A 408 -9.22 -9.56 -11.58
N ILE A 409 -8.16 -8.79 -11.34
CA ILE A 409 -8.07 -7.38 -11.69
C ILE A 409 -7.06 -7.21 -12.82
N TRP A 410 -7.48 -6.66 -13.95
CA TRP A 410 -6.62 -6.32 -15.07
C TRP A 410 -6.12 -4.89 -14.92
N PHE A 411 -4.94 -4.70 -14.33
CA PHE A 411 -4.38 -3.36 -14.15
C PHE A 411 -3.85 -2.73 -15.46
N GLY A 412 -3.62 -3.56 -16.50
CA GLY A 412 -2.84 -3.16 -17.65
C GLY A 412 -1.36 -2.99 -17.28
N ILE A 413 -0.53 -2.44 -18.18
CA ILE A 413 0.89 -2.19 -17.92
C ILE A 413 1.01 -0.92 -17.05
N ARG A 414 0.67 -1.07 -15.75
CA ARG A 414 0.60 0.00 -14.74
C ARG A 414 1.03 -0.53 -13.37
N GLU A 415 2.29 -0.90 -13.23
CA GLU A 415 2.82 -1.51 -12.01
C GLU A 415 2.70 -0.59 -10.80
N HIS A 416 2.96 0.70 -10.96
CA HIS A 416 2.93 1.66 -9.86
C HIS A 416 1.51 1.84 -9.32
N ALA A 417 0.52 2.06 -10.19
CA ALA A 417 -0.88 2.12 -9.77
C ALA A 417 -1.35 0.78 -9.20
N MET A 418 -0.97 -0.36 -9.79
CA MET A 418 -1.26 -1.69 -9.24
C MET A 418 -0.83 -1.78 -7.77
N GLY A 419 0.40 -1.39 -7.45
CA GLY A 419 0.89 -1.40 -6.07
C GLY A 419 0.10 -0.47 -5.16
N SER A 420 -0.17 0.76 -5.61
CA SER A 420 -0.90 1.77 -4.84
C SER A 420 -2.39 1.41 -4.65
N ILE A 421 -3.04 0.84 -5.68
CA ILE A 421 -4.43 0.35 -5.62
C ILE A 421 -4.53 -0.84 -4.66
N CYS A 422 -3.58 -1.81 -4.73
CA CYS A 422 -3.52 -2.90 -3.75
C CYS A 422 -3.40 -2.38 -2.31
N ASN A 423 -2.61 -1.33 -2.08
CA ASN A 423 -2.54 -0.69 -0.77
C ASN A 423 -3.91 -0.14 -0.34
N GLY A 424 -4.64 0.54 -1.24
CA GLY A 424 -5.98 1.06 -0.98
C GLY A 424 -6.99 -0.03 -0.62
N ILE A 425 -6.96 -1.16 -1.32
CA ILE A 425 -7.79 -2.33 -1.00
C ILE A 425 -7.44 -2.89 0.39
N ALA A 426 -6.14 -2.96 0.72
CA ALA A 426 -5.69 -3.46 2.01
C ALA A 426 -6.03 -2.50 3.17
N TYR A 427 -6.02 -1.17 2.95
CA TYR A 427 -6.48 -0.18 3.92
C TYR A 427 -7.97 -0.33 4.25
N ASP A 428 -8.82 -0.61 3.25
CA ASP A 428 -10.26 -0.82 3.47
C ASP A 428 -10.56 -2.07 4.32
N GLY A 429 -9.66 -3.07 4.27
CA GLY A 429 -9.62 -4.18 5.20
C GLY A 429 -10.61 -5.32 4.94
N ILE A 430 -11.46 -5.24 3.88
CA ILE A 430 -12.43 -6.30 3.53
C ILE A 430 -11.77 -7.39 2.67
N PHE A 431 -10.92 -6.99 1.74
CA PHE A 431 -10.29 -7.93 0.79
C PHE A 431 -8.79 -8.05 1.01
N ARG A 432 -8.25 -9.20 0.61
CA ARG A 432 -6.83 -9.54 0.67
C ARG A 432 -6.22 -9.40 -0.72
N PRO A 433 -5.54 -8.30 -1.05
CA PRO A 433 -5.05 -8.08 -2.39
C PRO A 433 -3.71 -8.76 -2.67
N SER A 434 -3.52 -9.18 -3.91
CA SER A 434 -2.22 -9.47 -4.49
C SER A 434 -2.05 -8.80 -5.85
N GLY A 435 -0.82 -8.36 -6.16
CA GLY A 435 -0.45 -7.76 -7.44
C GLY A 435 0.77 -8.47 -8.02
N ALA A 436 0.75 -8.76 -9.33
CA ALA A 436 1.78 -9.55 -9.98
C ALA A 436 2.40 -8.87 -11.21
N THR A 437 3.73 -8.98 -11.32
CA THR A 437 4.51 -8.57 -12.50
C THR A 437 5.83 -9.34 -12.55
N PHE A 438 6.73 -9.05 -13.52
CA PHE A 438 8.10 -9.56 -13.49
C PHE A 438 8.91 -8.87 -12.39
N LEU A 439 9.88 -9.58 -11.83
CA LEU A 439 10.65 -9.07 -10.70
C LEU A 439 11.38 -7.77 -10.99
N VAL A 440 12.00 -7.64 -12.18
CA VAL A 440 12.70 -6.41 -12.55
C VAL A 440 11.79 -5.18 -12.54
N PHE A 441 10.48 -5.36 -12.77
CA PHE A 441 9.50 -4.27 -12.73
C PHE A 441 8.98 -3.95 -11.32
N ALA A 442 9.49 -4.62 -10.28
CA ALA A 442 9.29 -4.18 -8.90
C ALA A 442 9.79 -2.73 -8.68
N ASP A 443 10.76 -2.28 -9.47
CA ASP A 443 11.28 -0.91 -9.39
C ASP A 443 10.25 0.15 -9.78
N TYR A 444 9.30 -0.17 -10.67
CA TYR A 444 8.19 0.74 -11.00
C TYR A 444 7.24 0.96 -9.82
N LEU A 445 6.97 -0.06 -9.00
CA LEU A 445 6.04 0.03 -7.87
C LEU A 445 6.74 0.10 -6.50
N ARG A 446 8.05 0.27 -6.45
CA ARG A 446 8.83 0.32 -5.23
C ARG A 446 8.32 1.33 -4.17
N PRO A 447 7.90 2.57 -4.54
CA PRO A 447 7.33 3.50 -3.57
C PRO A 447 6.05 2.97 -2.91
N ALA A 448 5.18 2.27 -3.65
CA ALA A 448 3.98 1.66 -3.12
C ALA A 448 4.30 0.51 -2.14
N ILE A 449 5.28 -0.35 -2.46
CA ILE A 449 5.77 -1.41 -1.56
C ILE A 449 6.29 -0.80 -0.25
N ARG A 450 7.07 0.29 -0.34
CA ARG A 450 7.60 0.99 0.83
C ARG A 450 6.48 1.54 1.73
N LEU A 451 5.44 2.14 1.16
CA LEU A 451 4.28 2.63 1.91
C LEU A 451 3.47 1.50 2.54
N ALA A 452 3.29 0.37 1.84
CA ALA A 452 2.68 -0.82 2.42
C ALA A 452 3.46 -1.31 3.65
N SER A 453 4.79 -1.26 3.61
CA SER A 453 5.66 -1.66 4.72
C SER A 453 5.56 -0.71 5.91
N ILE A 454 5.53 0.61 5.68
CA ILE A 454 5.34 1.64 6.71
C ILE A 454 3.98 1.47 7.40
N ALA A 455 2.92 1.34 6.60
CA ALA A 455 1.55 1.21 7.08
C ALA A 455 1.19 -0.21 7.53
N LYS A 456 2.14 -1.17 7.48
CA LYS A 456 1.97 -2.57 7.87
C LYS A 456 0.83 -3.28 7.15
N LEU A 457 0.64 -2.97 5.86
CA LEU A 457 -0.47 -3.52 5.07
C LEU A 457 -0.19 -4.95 4.64
N PRO A 458 -1.18 -5.84 4.71
CA PRO A 458 -1.05 -7.24 4.32
C PRO A 458 -1.20 -7.44 2.80
N VAL A 459 -0.37 -6.80 1.99
CA VAL A 459 -0.36 -6.93 0.53
C VAL A 459 0.62 -8.03 0.12
N THR A 460 0.23 -8.85 -0.85
CA THR A 460 1.12 -9.86 -1.44
C THR A 460 1.54 -9.43 -2.84
N TYR A 461 2.83 -9.19 -3.03
CA TYR A 461 3.44 -8.92 -4.32
C TYR A 461 3.99 -10.23 -4.90
N ILE A 462 3.57 -10.61 -6.10
CA ILE A 462 3.99 -11.84 -6.78
C ILE A 462 4.90 -11.44 -7.94
N PHE A 463 6.19 -11.66 -7.75
CA PHE A 463 7.22 -11.34 -8.74
C PHE A 463 7.75 -12.61 -9.37
N THR A 464 7.60 -12.74 -10.69
CA THR A 464 8.14 -13.88 -11.43
C THR A 464 9.36 -13.46 -12.26
N HIS A 465 10.05 -14.43 -12.91
CA HIS A 465 11.27 -14.15 -13.67
C HIS A 465 12.37 -13.62 -12.74
N ASP A 466 12.74 -14.48 -11.77
CA ASP A 466 13.46 -14.17 -10.53
C ASP A 466 14.94 -13.81 -10.70
N SER A 467 15.58 -14.12 -11.84
CA SER A 467 17.03 -14.04 -12.00
C SER A 467 17.46 -13.96 -13.47
N VAL A 468 18.76 -13.96 -13.72
CA VAL A 468 19.36 -14.09 -15.06
C VAL A 468 18.97 -15.39 -15.78
N GLY A 469 18.42 -16.36 -15.05
CA GLY A 469 17.79 -17.57 -15.61
C GLY A 469 16.57 -17.31 -16.51
N VAL A 470 16.08 -16.08 -16.58
CA VAL A 470 15.11 -15.60 -17.58
C VAL A 470 15.63 -15.87 -18.99
N GLY A 471 16.92 -15.63 -19.21
CA GLY A 471 17.61 -16.02 -20.45
C GLY A 471 17.51 -15.01 -21.57
N GLU A 472 16.88 -15.39 -22.67
CA GLU A 472 16.95 -14.74 -23.98
C GLU A 472 16.46 -13.29 -23.98
N ASP A 473 15.55 -12.90 -23.08
CA ASP A 473 15.04 -11.53 -22.94
C ASP A 473 16.15 -10.52 -22.58
N GLY A 474 17.27 -11.02 -22.02
CA GLY A 474 18.48 -10.25 -21.79
C GLY A 474 18.44 -9.32 -20.57
N PRO A 475 19.47 -8.47 -20.42
CA PRO A 475 19.72 -7.69 -19.20
C PRO A 475 18.57 -6.80 -18.73
N THR A 476 17.75 -6.27 -19.66
CA THR A 476 16.61 -5.39 -19.31
C THR A 476 15.47 -6.13 -18.58
N HIS A 477 15.44 -7.46 -18.61
CA HIS A 477 14.44 -8.31 -17.99
C HIS A 477 15.03 -9.27 -16.94
N GLN A 478 16.35 -9.26 -16.76
CA GLN A 478 17.09 -10.11 -15.85
C GLN A 478 17.40 -9.34 -14.56
N PRO A 479 16.65 -9.56 -13.47
CA PRO A 479 16.96 -8.92 -12.19
C PRO A 479 18.26 -9.48 -11.61
N VAL A 480 19.13 -8.61 -11.15
CA VAL A 480 20.39 -8.95 -10.45
C VAL A 480 20.39 -8.33 -9.07
N GLU A 481 20.19 -7.01 -8.99
CA GLU A 481 20.15 -6.24 -7.74
C GLU A 481 18.78 -6.22 -7.08
N THR A 482 17.71 -6.56 -7.80
CA THR A 482 16.32 -6.30 -7.40
C THR A 482 15.94 -7.05 -6.12
N VAL A 483 16.29 -8.34 -5.97
CA VAL A 483 16.01 -9.11 -4.74
C VAL A 483 16.67 -8.45 -3.54
N SER A 484 17.96 -8.13 -3.63
CA SER A 484 18.73 -7.49 -2.58
C SER A 484 18.15 -6.12 -2.22
N SER A 485 17.74 -5.35 -3.23
CA SER A 485 17.13 -4.03 -3.04
C SER A 485 15.78 -4.11 -2.31
N LEU A 486 14.98 -5.15 -2.53
CA LEU A 486 13.73 -5.38 -1.81
C LEU A 486 13.99 -5.78 -0.34
N ARG A 487 14.99 -6.61 -0.06
CA ARG A 487 15.42 -6.98 1.30
C ARG A 487 15.87 -5.78 2.15
N LEU A 488 16.22 -4.65 1.53
CA LEU A 488 16.56 -3.40 2.23
C LEU A 488 15.33 -2.62 2.73
N ILE A 489 14.11 -2.98 2.32
CA ILE A 489 12.89 -2.31 2.78
C ILE A 489 12.51 -2.88 4.15
N PRO A 490 12.51 -2.07 5.23
CA PRO A 490 12.10 -2.56 6.54
C PRO A 490 10.67 -3.09 6.52
N ASN A 491 10.40 -4.14 7.29
CA ASN A 491 9.09 -4.77 7.42
C ASN A 491 8.52 -5.36 6.10
N LEU A 492 9.36 -5.67 5.12
CA LEU A 492 8.99 -6.46 3.95
C LEU A 492 9.55 -7.87 4.10
N ASP A 493 8.72 -8.93 4.04
CA ASP A 493 9.22 -10.29 3.90
C ASP A 493 9.47 -10.58 2.42
N VAL A 494 10.71 -10.94 2.07
CA VAL A 494 11.10 -11.33 0.70
C VAL A 494 11.35 -12.83 0.68
N ILE A 495 10.45 -13.60 0.05
CA ILE A 495 10.50 -15.07 0.05
C ILE A 495 10.80 -15.56 -1.36
N ARG A 496 11.95 -16.22 -1.54
CA ARG A 496 12.42 -16.80 -2.81
C ARG A 496 12.52 -18.34 -2.68
N PRO A 497 11.42 -19.07 -2.99
CA PRO A 497 11.35 -20.52 -2.79
C PRO A 497 12.14 -21.28 -3.85
N SER A 498 12.70 -22.43 -3.44
CA SER A 498 13.56 -23.30 -4.27
C SER A 498 12.80 -24.39 -5.02
N ASP A 499 11.61 -24.78 -4.55
CA ASP A 499 10.79 -25.82 -5.16
C ASP A 499 9.29 -25.63 -4.88
N ALA A 500 8.46 -26.57 -5.31
CA ALA A 500 7.01 -26.49 -5.18
C ALA A 500 6.54 -26.45 -3.71
N GLU A 501 7.20 -27.18 -2.80
CA GLU A 501 6.79 -27.24 -1.39
C GLU A 501 7.23 -26.00 -0.61
N GLU A 502 8.41 -25.45 -0.91
CA GLU A 502 8.79 -24.15 -0.41
C GLU A 502 7.84 -23.05 -0.94
N THR A 503 7.38 -23.17 -2.21
CA THR A 503 6.40 -22.25 -2.79
C THR A 503 5.07 -22.30 -2.04
N ALA A 504 4.58 -23.51 -1.70
CA ALA A 504 3.35 -23.67 -0.92
C ALA A 504 3.44 -22.96 0.45
N ALA A 505 4.57 -23.15 1.14
CA ALA A 505 4.80 -22.49 2.41
C ALA A 505 4.96 -20.95 2.27
N ALA A 506 5.61 -20.49 1.21
CA ALA A 506 5.78 -19.07 0.94
C ALA A 506 4.42 -18.35 0.72
N PHE A 507 3.53 -18.95 -0.06
CA PHE A 507 2.17 -18.44 -0.26
C PHE A 507 1.33 -18.46 1.02
N ALA A 508 1.37 -19.59 1.78
CA ALA A 508 0.67 -19.68 3.06
C ALA A 508 1.17 -18.60 4.05
N ALA A 509 2.49 -18.42 4.14
CA ALA A 509 3.11 -17.40 4.98
C ALA A 509 2.71 -15.99 4.58
N ALA A 510 2.64 -15.68 3.28
CA ALA A 510 2.19 -14.40 2.76
C ALA A 510 0.72 -14.13 3.13
N MET A 511 -0.17 -15.11 2.97
CA MET A 511 -1.58 -14.97 3.32
C MET A 511 -1.79 -14.82 4.83
N GLN A 512 -1.03 -15.50 5.67
CA GLN A 512 -1.16 -15.43 7.13
C GLN A 512 -0.54 -14.18 7.75
N ARG A 513 0.30 -13.45 7.00
CA ARG A 513 0.93 -12.23 7.50
C ARG A 513 -0.07 -11.07 7.56
N LYS A 514 -0.23 -10.46 8.74
CA LYS A 514 -1.14 -9.33 8.99
C LYS A 514 -0.42 -7.98 9.13
N GLU A 515 0.83 -7.99 9.57
CA GLU A 515 1.58 -6.80 10.00
C GLU A 515 2.64 -6.36 8.99
N GLY A 516 2.35 -6.49 7.71
CA GLY A 516 3.23 -6.04 6.65
C GLY A 516 3.08 -6.81 5.34
N PRO A 517 3.65 -6.29 4.25
CA PRO A 517 3.60 -6.93 2.95
C PRO A 517 4.60 -8.08 2.80
N THR A 518 4.34 -8.93 1.81
CA THR A 518 5.24 -10.03 1.41
C THR A 518 5.49 -9.97 -0.08
N ALA A 519 6.76 -10.07 -0.49
CA ALA A 519 7.19 -10.24 -1.88
C ALA A 519 7.55 -11.72 -2.11
N LEU A 520 6.85 -12.38 -3.01
CA LEU A 520 7.11 -13.74 -3.47
C LEU A 520 7.94 -13.69 -4.75
N ILE A 521 9.13 -14.27 -4.74
CA ILE A 521 10.08 -14.23 -5.86
C ILE A 521 10.14 -15.59 -6.53
N LEU A 522 9.57 -15.70 -7.73
CA LEU A 522 9.27 -16.99 -8.37
C LEU A 522 10.03 -17.17 -9.68
N THR A 523 10.53 -18.38 -9.92
CA THR A 523 11.31 -18.73 -11.13
C THR A 523 10.44 -18.80 -12.39
N ARG A 524 11.01 -18.45 -13.54
CA ARG A 524 10.51 -18.79 -14.88
C ARG A 524 10.94 -20.21 -15.29
N GLN A 525 12.18 -20.56 -15.01
CA GLN A 525 12.77 -21.86 -15.30
C GLN A 525 12.29 -22.93 -14.31
N SER A 526 12.28 -24.18 -14.76
CA SER A 526 11.99 -25.32 -13.90
C SER A 526 13.11 -25.57 -12.92
N VAL A 527 12.75 -25.92 -11.69
CA VAL A 527 13.65 -26.32 -10.61
C VAL A 527 13.24 -27.71 -10.12
N PRO A 528 14.20 -28.59 -9.79
CA PRO A 528 13.89 -29.92 -9.28
C PRO A 528 13.39 -29.86 -7.84
N THR A 529 12.54 -30.81 -7.48
CA THR A 529 12.10 -31.00 -6.10
C THR A 529 13.22 -31.66 -5.27
N ASN A 530 13.51 -31.14 -4.09
CA ASN A 530 14.42 -31.78 -3.14
C ASN A 530 13.75 -32.97 -2.46
N LYS A 531 13.85 -34.14 -3.09
CA LYS A 531 13.25 -35.41 -2.61
C LYS A 531 13.96 -36.04 -1.40
N ALA A 532 15.12 -35.51 -0.99
CA ALA A 532 15.82 -36.01 0.20
C ALA A 532 15.10 -35.63 1.51
N LEU A 533 14.23 -34.63 1.49
CA LEU A 533 13.43 -34.17 2.62
C LEU A 533 11.94 -34.32 2.34
N SER A 534 11.17 -34.61 3.39
CA SER A 534 9.70 -34.64 3.29
C SER A 534 9.13 -33.25 2.90
N ALA A 535 7.94 -33.24 2.32
CA ALA A 535 7.20 -32.01 2.05
C ALA A 535 7.02 -31.18 3.34
N THR A 536 6.64 -31.84 4.44
CA THR A 536 6.47 -31.22 5.75
C THR A 536 7.73 -30.50 6.21
N THR A 537 8.90 -31.15 6.13
CA THR A 537 10.18 -30.53 6.55
C THR A 537 10.51 -29.27 5.75
N ARG A 538 10.30 -29.29 4.43
CA ARG A 538 10.54 -28.15 3.54
C ARG A 538 9.57 -27.02 3.83
N ARG A 539 8.26 -27.33 4.01
CA ARG A 539 7.22 -26.35 4.36
C ARG A 539 7.49 -25.67 5.70
N GLU A 540 7.78 -26.46 6.74
CA GLU A 540 8.10 -25.92 8.07
C GLU A 540 9.38 -25.07 8.05
N GLY A 541 10.41 -25.54 7.34
CA GLY A 541 11.66 -24.82 7.19
C GLY A 541 11.49 -23.48 6.48
N THR A 542 10.72 -23.45 5.40
CA THR A 542 10.39 -22.21 4.68
C THR A 542 9.60 -21.23 5.55
N SER A 543 8.65 -21.74 6.33
CA SER A 543 7.88 -20.92 7.28
C SER A 543 8.76 -20.25 8.32
N LYS A 544 9.90 -20.85 8.67
CA LYS A 544 10.93 -20.29 9.58
C LYS A 544 11.94 -19.38 8.87
N GLY A 545 11.99 -19.39 7.54
CA GLY A 545 12.85 -18.54 6.71
C GLY A 545 14.19 -19.14 6.29
N ALA A 546 14.69 -20.13 7.02
CA ALA A 546 15.84 -20.95 6.63
C ALA A 546 15.80 -22.32 7.33
N TYR A 547 16.40 -23.34 6.72
CA TYR A 547 16.49 -24.67 7.28
C TYR A 547 17.64 -25.47 6.67
N ILE A 548 18.03 -26.54 7.35
CA ILE A 548 19.06 -27.47 6.86
C ILE A 548 18.46 -28.35 5.75
N ALA A 549 18.78 -28.01 4.49
CA ALA A 549 18.35 -28.77 3.31
C ALA A 549 19.13 -30.07 3.09
N LYS A 550 20.39 -30.10 3.56
CA LYS A 550 21.22 -31.30 3.65
C LYS A 550 22.11 -31.21 4.88
N LYS A 551 21.98 -32.16 5.80
CA LYS A 551 22.81 -32.21 6.99
C LYS A 551 24.18 -32.82 6.62
N GLU A 552 25.24 -32.29 7.23
CA GLU A 552 26.60 -32.86 7.17
C GLU A 552 26.68 -34.27 7.77
N VAL A 553 27.66 -35.01 7.32
CA VAL A 553 28.06 -36.31 7.92
C VAL A 553 29.39 -36.09 8.66
N GLY A 554 29.47 -36.46 9.94
CA GLY A 554 30.63 -36.21 10.78
C GLY A 554 30.76 -34.75 11.20
N ASP A 555 31.99 -34.24 11.30
CA ASP A 555 32.28 -32.88 11.75
C ASP A 555 31.91 -31.84 10.68
N LEU A 556 31.21 -30.79 11.09
CA LEU A 556 30.84 -29.71 10.20
C LEU A 556 32.07 -28.88 9.81
N LYS A 557 32.38 -28.83 8.51
CA LYS A 557 33.54 -28.11 7.95
C LYS A 557 33.13 -26.95 7.09
N LEU A 558 32.02 -27.07 6.37
CA LEU A 558 31.54 -26.07 5.39
C LEU A 558 30.03 -25.94 5.42
N ILE A 559 29.54 -24.72 5.30
CA ILE A 559 28.12 -24.46 5.09
C ILE A 559 27.93 -23.79 3.72
N LEU A 560 27.14 -24.40 2.86
CA LEU A 560 26.63 -23.81 1.62
C LEU A 560 25.23 -23.25 1.91
N MET A 561 25.06 -21.94 1.77
CA MET A 561 23.78 -21.24 1.94
C MET A 561 23.26 -20.83 0.56
N ALA A 562 22.03 -21.19 0.24
CA ALA A 562 21.44 -20.85 -1.06
C ALA A 562 19.96 -20.49 -0.93
N THR A 563 19.43 -19.81 -1.93
CA THR A 563 18.01 -19.46 -2.02
C THR A 563 17.50 -19.68 -3.45
N GLY A 564 16.19 -19.88 -3.60
CA GLY A 564 15.58 -20.04 -4.92
C GLY A 564 16.19 -21.15 -5.76
N SER A 565 16.34 -20.92 -7.05
CA SER A 565 16.82 -21.92 -8.02
C SER A 565 18.24 -22.42 -7.73
N GLU A 566 19.04 -21.72 -6.93
CA GLU A 566 20.45 -22.05 -6.67
C GLU A 566 20.61 -23.14 -5.60
N VAL A 567 19.56 -23.46 -4.82
CA VAL A 567 19.59 -24.54 -3.83
C VAL A 567 19.94 -25.89 -4.47
N GLN A 568 19.47 -26.18 -5.69
CA GLN A 568 19.84 -27.39 -6.43
C GLN A 568 21.35 -27.48 -6.71
N HIS A 569 22.00 -26.36 -7.04
CA HIS A 569 23.44 -26.31 -7.29
C HIS A 569 24.23 -26.51 -6.00
N ALA A 570 23.77 -25.94 -4.89
CA ALA A 570 24.38 -26.14 -3.58
C ALA A 570 24.28 -27.62 -3.12
N LEU A 571 23.13 -28.26 -3.33
CA LEU A 571 22.95 -29.70 -3.01
C LEU A 571 23.89 -30.59 -3.84
N THR A 572 23.95 -30.34 -5.16
CA THR A 572 24.83 -31.09 -6.06
C THR A 572 26.32 -30.88 -5.73
N ALA A 573 26.70 -29.63 -5.41
CA ALA A 573 28.07 -29.33 -4.98
C ALA A 573 28.42 -30.04 -3.65
N ALA A 574 27.49 -30.06 -2.69
CA ALA A 574 27.69 -30.76 -1.42
C ALA A 574 27.84 -32.29 -1.59
N ASP A 575 27.19 -32.89 -2.61
CA ASP A 575 27.41 -34.31 -2.95
C ASP A 575 28.85 -34.57 -3.46
N GLN A 576 29.43 -33.64 -4.23
CA GLN A 576 30.80 -33.72 -4.73
C GLN A 576 31.86 -33.41 -3.66
N LEU A 577 31.55 -32.50 -2.73
CA LEU A 577 32.45 -32.11 -1.64
C LEU A 577 32.49 -33.19 -0.51
N GLY A 578 31.44 -34.00 -0.40
CA GLY A 578 31.36 -35.12 0.54
C GLY A 578 31.06 -34.69 1.98
N ASP A 579 31.58 -35.52 2.92
CA ASP A 579 31.33 -35.41 4.35
C ASP A 579 31.80 -34.09 4.95
N GLY A 580 31.06 -33.59 5.94
CA GLY A 580 31.33 -32.30 6.60
C GLY A 580 30.71 -31.10 5.90
N THR A 581 29.98 -31.27 4.78
CA THR A 581 29.32 -30.19 4.06
C THR A 581 27.82 -30.15 4.40
N ARG A 582 27.38 -29.04 4.97
CA ARG A 582 25.97 -28.74 5.22
C ARG A 582 25.42 -27.85 4.10
N VAL A 583 24.18 -28.09 3.69
CA VAL A 583 23.42 -27.13 2.83
C VAL A 583 22.27 -26.53 3.63
N VAL A 584 22.16 -25.22 3.59
CA VAL A 584 21.06 -24.46 4.19
C VAL A 584 20.28 -23.75 3.07
N SER A 585 18.99 -24.07 2.94
CA SER A 585 18.06 -23.28 2.14
C SER A 585 17.62 -22.08 2.96
N MET A 586 17.75 -20.88 2.39
CA MET A 586 17.40 -19.61 3.03
C MET A 586 16.36 -18.84 2.19
N PRO A 587 15.12 -19.31 2.11
CA PRO A 587 14.10 -18.66 1.29
C PRO A 587 13.72 -17.23 1.77
N CYS A 588 13.89 -16.91 3.07
CA CYS A 588 13.52 -15.60 3.60
C CYS A 588 14.40 -15.18 4.78
N PHE A 589 15.23 -14.17 4.60
CA PHE A 589 16.14 -13.67 5.64
C PHE A 589 15.38 -13.08 6.83
N GLU A 590 14.36 -12.28 6.57
CA GLU A 590 13.60 -11.55 7.58
C GLU A 590 12.86 -12.51 8.52
N ARG A 591 12.34 -13.62 8.00
CA ARG A 591 11.68 -14.66 8.82
C ARG A 591 12.68 -15.46 9.64
N PHE A 592 13.84 -15.76 9.07
CA PHE A 592 14.91 -16.45 9.78
C PHE A 592 15.46 -15.62 10.94
N GLU A 593 15.65 -14.33 10.74
CA GLU A 593 16.15 -13.41 11.78
C GLU A 593 15.18 -13.24 12.96
N ARG A 594 13.89 -13.53 12.75
CA ARG A 594 12.88 -13.51 13.83
C ARG A 594 12.79 -14.84 14.60
N GLN A 595 13.58 -15.85 14.26
CA GLN A 595 13.61 -17.13 14.99
C GLN A 595 14.36 -17.00 16.33
N SER A 596 14.21 -18.03 17.19
CA SER A 596 14.96 -18.09 18.44
C SER A 596 16.47 -18.23 18.18
N ALA A 597 17.26 -17.74 19.12
CA ALA A 597 18.72 -17.86 19.04
C ALA A 597 19.19 -19.32 18.90
N GLU A 598 18.48 -20.25 19.56
CA GLU A 598 18.78 -21.69 19.45
C GLU A 598 18.55 -22.22 18.03
N TYR A 599 17.45 -21.81 17.37
CA TYR A 599 17.16 -22.26 16.01
C TYR A 599 18.18 -21.69 15.02
N ILE A 600 18.55 -20.41 15.18
CA ILE A 600 19.59 -19.77 14.36
C ILE A 600 20.92 -20.50 14.54
N GLU A 601 21.33 -20.76 15.79
CA GLU A 601 22.59 -21.45 16.09
C GLU A 601 22.59 -22.92 15.60
N GLN A 602 21.47 -23.62 15.68
CA GLN A 602 21.34 -24.97 15.12
C GLN A 602 21.48 -25.00 13.60
N THR A 603 20.94 -23.98 12.91
CA THR A 603 20.94 -23.89 11.46
C THR A 603 22.29 -23.39 10.93
N LEU A 604 22.79 -22.31 11.51
CA LEU A 604 24.05 -21.61 11.16
C LEU A 604 24.93 -21.44 12.41
N PRO A 605 25.60 -22.51 12.89
CA PRO A 605 26.45 -22.43 14.08
C PRO A 605 27.48 -21.30 13.98
N SER A 606 27.58 -20.49 15.03
CA SER A 606 28.49 -19.34 15.08
C SER A 606 29.97 -19.76 14.98
N THR A 607 30.28 -20.98 15.37
CA THR A 607 31.63 -21.57 15.30
C THR A 607 32.02 -22.06 13.91
N ALA A 608 31.03 -22.23 12.99
CA ALA A 608 31.29 -22.66 11.61
C ALA A 608 31.45 -21.42 10.71
N THR A 609 32.69 -20.95 10.53
CA THR A 609 33.01 -19.72 9.79
C THR A 609 33.24 -19.97 8.30
N GLN A 610 33.53 -21.20 7.89
CA GLN A 610 33.67 -21.56 6.47
C GLN A 610 32.27 -21.63 5.84
N ARG A 611 31.86 -20.54 5.19
CA ARG A 611 30.51 -20.36 4.62
C ARG A 611 30.58 -19.83 3.20
N ILE A 612 29.73 -20.36 2.33
CA ILE A 612 29.56 -19.87 0.96
C ILE A 612 28.09 -19.56 0.75
N ALA A 613 27.80 -18.35 0.31
CA ALA A 613 26.46 -17.96 -0.15
C ALA A 613 26.36 -18.09 -1.68
N ILE A 614 25.23 -18.62 -2.15
CA ILE A 614 24.99 -18.88 -3.58
C ILE A 614 23.65 -18.26 -3.95
N GLU A 615 23.67 -17.25 -4.82
CA GLU A 615 22.47 -16.59 -5.34
C GLU A 615 22.74 -15.96 -6.70
N ALA A 616 21.84 -16.13 -7.67
CA ALA A 616 21.83 -15.40 -8.93
C ALA A 616 21.34 -13.97 -8.72
N GLY A 617 22.09 -13.19 -7.96
CA GLY A 617 21.87 -11.82 -7.56
C GLY A 617 23.16 -11.25 -6.96
N VAL A 618 23.15 -9.96 -6.58
CA VAL A 618 24.32 -9.28 -6.01
C VAL A 618 24.72 -9.84 -4.65
N SER A 619 26.02 -9.83 -4.36
CA SER A 619 26.63 -10.42 -3.16
C SER A 619 26.31 -9.65 -1.85
N ASN A 620 25.97 -8.37 -1.93
CA ASN A 620 25.95 -7.43 -0.80
C ASN A 620 25.12 -7.87 0.40
N THR A 621 23.92 -8.43 0.20
CA THR A 621 23.02 -8.81 1.31
C THR A 621 23.46 -10.06 2.05
N TRP A 622 24.40 -10.82 1.50
CA TRP A 622 24.93 -12.03 2.12
C TRP A 622 26.04 -11.79 3.15
N GLY A 623 26.63 -10.58 3.17
CA GLY A 623 27.76 -10.26 4.06
C GLY A 623 27.54 -10.60 5.53
N LYS A 624 26.33 -10.40 6.05
CA LYS A 624 25.92 -10.74 7.42
C LYS A 624 26.06 -12.24 7.74
N TYR A 625 25.83 -13.09 6.74
CA TYR A 625 25.78 -14.55 6.91
C TYR A 625 27.12 -15.23 6.60
N VAL A 626 27.83 -14.75 5.60
CA VAL A 626 29.15 -15.31 5.24
C VAL A 626 30.27 -14.84 6.17
N GLY A 627 30.14 -13.63 6.75
CA GLY A 627 31.19 -13.03 7.56
C GLY A 627 32.42 -12.63 6.73
N LEU A 628 33.55 -12.36 7.41
CA LEU A 628 34.78 -11.93 6.76
C LEU A 628 35.57 -13.08 6.12
N GLU A 629 35.43 -14.28 6.63
CA GLU A 629 36.15 -15.49 6.18
C GLU A 629 35.45 -16.23 5.04
N GLY A 630 34.12 -16.06 4.92
CA GLY A 630 33.33 -16.74 3.90
C GLY A 630 33.49 -16.18 2.50
N ARG A 631 32.79 -16.79 1.55
CA ARG A 631 32.81 -16.44 0.13
C ARG A 631 31.39 -16.35 -0.41
N THR A 632 31.25 -15.77 -1.59
CA THR A 632 29.98 -15.71 -2.34
C THR A 632 30.17 -16.24 -3.75
N VAL A 633 29.21 -17.00 -4.24
CA VAL A 633 29.03 -17.33 -5.65
C VAL A 633 27.75 -16.60 -6.08
N CYS A 634 27.94 -15.34 -6.47
CA CYS A 634 26.91 -14.36 -6.75
C CYS A 634 27.21 -13.63 -8.08
N ILE A 635 26.29 -12.80 -8.53
CA ILE A 635 26.42 -12.02 -9.78
C ILE A 635 26.47 -10.54 -9.42
N ASP A 636 27.63 -9.90 -9.63
CA ASP A 636 27.85 -8.48 -9.40
C ASP A 636 27.99 -7.69 -10.71
N SER A 637 27.39 -8.19 -11.79
CA SER A 637 27.32 -7.56 -13.11
C SER A 637 25.94 -7.75 -13.74
N PHE A 638 25.59 -6.97 -14.74
CA PHE A 638 24.37 -7.23 -15.51
C PHE A 638 24.45 -8.55 -16.27
N GLY A 639 23.27 -9.11 -16.60
CA GLY A 639 23.14 -10.36 -17.31
C GLY A 639 23.51 -10.28 -18.80
N LEU A 640 23.21 -11.37 -19.50
CA LEU A 640 23.55 -11.57 -20.92
C LEU A 640 22.32 -12.09 -21.68
N SER A 641 22.23 -11.84 -22.99
CA SER A 641 21.16 -12.38 -23.84
C SER A 641 21.61 -13.72 -24.46
N ALA A 642 21.18 -14.81 -23.85
CA ALA A 642 21.43 -16.19 -24.31
C ALA A 642 20.44 -17.14 -23.58
N PRO A 643 20.38 -18.45 -23.90
CA PRO A 643 19.59 -19.40 -23.12
C PRO A 643 19.92 -19.32 -21.61
N GLY A 644 18.92 -19.34 -20.75
CA GLY A 644 19.08 -19.06 -19.31
C GLY A 644 20.14 -19.93 -18.61
N SER A 645 20.23 -21.22 -18.96
CA SER A 645 21.27 -22.12 -18.41
C SER A 645 22.68 -21.74 -18.84
N VAL A 646 22.85 -21.20 -20.05
CA VAL A 646 24.13 -20.70 -20.54
C VAL A 646 24.50 -19.42 -19.78
N VAL A 647 23.56 -18.48 -19.63
CA VAL A 647 23.79 -17.24 -18.87
C VAL A 647 24.18 -17.54 -17.43
N MET A 648 23.44 -18.42 -16.74
CA MET A 648 23.75 -18.84 -15.37
C MET A 648 25.19 -19.41 -15.27
N SER A 649 25.57 -20.30 -16.19
CA SER A 649 26.91 -20.90 -16.21
C SER A 649 28.01 -19.88 -16.51
N GLU A 650 27.81 -19.02 -17.51
CA GLU A 650 28.77 -18.00 -17.91
C GLU A 650 29.04 -16.97 -16.80
N LEU A 651 28.00 -16.63 -16.03
CA LEU A 651 28.11 -15.74 -14.89
C LEU A 651 28.51 -16.46 -13.57
N GLY A 652 28.96 -17.69 -13.67
CA GLY A 652 29.54 -18.44 -12.55
C GLY A 652 28.55 -19.10 -11.62
N ILE A 653 27.26 -19.06 -11.90
CA ILE A 653 26.24 -19.75 -11.08
C ILE A 653 26.11 -21.21 -11.55
N ASN A 654 27.05 -22.03 -11.13
CA ASN A 654 27.12 -23.44 -11.49
C ASN A 654 27.83 -24.25 -10.38
N VAL A 655 27.72 -25.59 -10.46
CA VAL A 655 28.27 -26.51 -9.48
C VAL A 655 29.79 -26.46 -9.44
N GLU A 656 30.46 -26.33 -10.57
CA GLU A 656 31.92 -26.27 -10.68
C GLU A 656 32.50 -25.08 -9.93
N THR A 657 31.93 -23.88 -10.12
CA THR A 657 32.35 -22.67 -9.42
C THR A 657 32.18 -22.83 -7.91
N ILE A 658 31.06 -23.40 -7.45
CA ILE A 658 30.80 -23.63 -6.01
C ILE A 658 31.86 -24.59 -5.42
N VAL A 659 32.14 -25.70 -6.11
CA VAL A 659 33.13 -26.68 -5.66
C VAL A 659 34.53 -26.11 -5.64
N ASN A 660 34.93 -25.32 -6.64
CA ASN A 660 36.24 -24.68 -6.69
C ASN A 660 36.40 -23.66 -5.58
N THR A 661 35.40 -22.79 -5.38
CA THR A 661 35.37 -21.81 -4.27
C THR A 661 35.46 -22.51 -2.90
N ALA A 662 34.78 -23.66 -2.74
CA ALA A 662 34.85 -24.43 -1.50
C ALA A 662 36.24 -25.02 -1.24
N LYS A 663 36.92 -25.55 -2.28
CA LYS A 663 38.28 -26.07 -2.17
C LYS A 663 39.32 -25.00 -1.86
N GLU A 664 39.12 -23.76 -2.32
CA GLU A 664 39.99 -22.63 -1.99
C GLU A 664 39.78 -22.14 -0.55
N LEU A 665 38.58 -22.34 -0.02
CA LEU A 665 38.20 -21.91 1.32
C LEU A 665 38.61 -22.93 2.41
N LEU A 666 38.59 -24.23 2.10
CA LEU A 666 38.94 -25.34 3.00
C LEU A 666 40.45 -25.63 3.02
#